data_fcb383ba97e9a9327d7f62dfdb9195b9
#
_entry.id   fcb383ba97e9a9327d7f62dfdb9195b9
#
_cell.length_a   1.000
_cell.length_b   1.000
_cell.length_c   1.000
_cell.angle_alpha   90.00
_cell.angle_beta   90.00
_cell.angle_gamma   90.00
#
_symmetry.space_group_name_H-M   'P 1'
#
loop_
_entity.id
_entity.type
_entity.pdbx_description
1 polymer ?
#
loop_
_entity_poly.entity_id
_entity_poly.type
_entity_poly.pdbx_seq_one_letter_code
_entity_poly.pdbx_strand_id
1 'polypeptide(L)'
;MKASIWKWLILVVATAWSVALITPPKEKVKLGLDLQGGTSYTLEIDDTEGIVGGVSDARDRAVEVVRNRVDSMGVAEPTIYPDGDRRIIVQIPGMKAEDRERASANIRKAAYLEFRMVHPKNDDLIRNLFADRKVPEGYEMAVIPGRTQGDAWVRKGPPPTEAERAALRRFEEKAGYDLLLEKVTEQGKDYFVPHYVSRKAELTGDSLKSANVDYQQFGQRVVQISFDARGRKKFAQLTADHAPGGVKNPDPNGRHYLGIVLDNTLYSAPFIRTSIPGGEAIIEGSFTLEEARDLALVLRAGALPAPLRVIEERSVDPTLGVDSIQSGWRAAGLGFVAVALFMVVYYRFAGFVAVLALLFNLILLPLGMIITGGFFGLIGGAGGLGSSGVQLPVLTLPGIAGIVLTVGMAVDANVLIFERIREEMRLGKRFGAAISAGYDKAFSTIFDSNLTTLLTAVILFWMGSGPVKGFAVTLTAGIIASMYTAIVGTRMVFDFLEGHGYLNKLTMTQWVKETKVDFMAKRWVAGIASLVIIAGSLAVAVHRGSANFGVDFTGGQQLTLDFVQKAEVDTLRAALAGAGLTDVGIQYQRSGTTEKQNEVLALKVAGPEAGALAQQVLAEQFADSKFKLLQEDTVGPQVGRELQRSGLIAIGLSLVGMILYITIRFEFSFAVGAVAGLLHNLLITIGLYCVFQRQFSTTTIAALLTVLGYSVNDTIVVFDRIRETRKLRAGRLDAGIVNESVNATLSRTLLTSLTTLLSVVMLLVFGGGAIFDFALALFIGVVAGTYSSIFIASPIMLAVRPRVALAPAGK
;
A
#
# COMPACT_ATOMS: atom_id res chain seq x y z
N MET A 1 28.57 28.42 27.89
CA MET A 1 29.20 27.09 27.79
C MET A 1 28.33 25.92 28.22
N LYS A 2 27.70 25.92 29.40
CA LYS A 2 26.91 24.73 29.86
C LYS A 2 25.71 24.38 28.97
N ALA A 3 24.99 25.33 28.39
CA ALA A 3 23.85 25.06 27.49
C ALA A 3 24.26 24.45 26.12
N SER A 4 25.49 24.68 25.68
CA SER A 4 26.03 24.12 24.44
C SER A 4 26.35 22.63 24.56
N ILE A 5 26.88 22.18 25.69
CA ILE A 5 27.28 20.77 25.92
C ILE A 5 26.08 19.84 25.91
N TRP A 6 24.96 20.23 26.50
CA TRP A 6 23.72 19.43 26.46
C TRP A 6 23.17 19.20 25.03
N LYS A 7 23.27 20.19 24.15
CA LYS A 7 22.82 20.05 22.76
C LYS A 7 23.69 19.03 22.01
N TRP A 8 25.01 19.07 22.20
CA TRP A 8 25.93 18.08 21.65
C TRP A 8 25.68 16.69 22.20
N LEU A 9 25.42 16.55 23.50
CA LEU A 9 25.11 15.27 24.13
C LEU A 9 23.82 14.68 23.55
N ILE A 10 22.77 15.49 23.40
CA ILE A 10 21.50 15.03 22.77
C ILE A 10 21.75 14.55 21.34
N LEU A 11 22.53 15.29 20.55
CA LEU A 11 22.83 14.90 19.16
C LEU A 11 23.60 13.58 19.12
N VAL A 12 24.62 13.41 19.97
CA VAL A 12 25.41 12.16 20.03
C VAL A 12 24.56 10.98 20.50
N VAL A 13 23.77 11.15 21.56
CA VAL A 13 22.87 10.08 22.05
C VAL A 13 21.83 9.70 21.00
N ALA A 14 21.18 10.68 20.37
CA ALA A 14 20.19 10.42 19.31
C ALA A 14 20.82 9.71 18.11
N THR A 15 22.03 10.12 17.72
CA THR A 15 22.78 9.47 16.63
C THR A 15 23.16 8.04 16.97
N ALA A 16 23.71 7.80 18.18
CA ALA A 16 24.07 6.47 18.64
C ALA A 16 22.84 5.55 18.72
N TRP A 17 21.72 6.07 19.23
CA TRP A 17 20.48 5.33 19.31
C TRP A 17 19.94 5.01 17.92
N SER A 18 19.93 5.97 17.01
CA SER A 18 19.48 5.74 15.63
C SER A 18 20.30 4.67 14.91
N VAL A 19 21.63 4.66 15.09
CA VAL A 19 22.51 3.61 14.55
C VAL A 19 22.21 2.26 15.19
N ALA A 20 22.00 2.21 16.50
CA ALA A 20 21.66 0.98 17.22
C ALA A 20 20.33 0.36 16.74
N LEU A 21 19.37 1.19 16.31
CA LEU A 21 18.07 0.74 15.80
C LEU A 21 18.15 -0.01 14.49
N ILE A 22 19.14 0.28 13.65
CA ILE A 22 19.32 -0.37 12.32
C ILE A 22 20.44 -1.41 12.31
N THR A 23 21.11 -1.66 13.42
CA THR A 23 22.24 -2.60 13.46
C THR A 23 21.84 -3.89 14.18
N PRO A 24 21.98 -5.07 13.57
CA PRO A 24 22.36 -5.34 12.18
C PRO A 24 21.21 -5.06 11.18
N PRO A 25 21.47 -4.43 10.01
CA PRO A 25 20.40 -3.95 9.13
C PRO A 25 19.55 -5.06 8.53
N LYS A 26 20.13 -6.23 8.26
CA LYS A 26 19.40 -7.38 7.67
C LYS A 26 18.28 -7.92 8.57
N GLU A 27 18.43 -7.80 9.88
CA GLU A 27 17.47 -8.34 10.84
C GLU A 27 16.45 -7.28 11.29
N LYS A 28 16.85 -6.00 11.30
CA LYS A 28 16.03 -4.93 11.88
C LYS A 28 15.26 -4.10 10.87
N VAL A 29 15.76 -4.00 9.63
CA VAL A 29 15.08 -3.26 8.58
C VAL A 29 14.15 -4.20 7.82
N LYS A 30 12.86 -4.14 8.12
CA LYS A 30 11.84 -4.88 7.38
C LYS A 30 11.59 -4.22 6.03
N LEU A 31 11.75 -4.98 4.97
CA LEU A 31 11.48 -4.53 3.61
C LEU A 31 10.04 -4.85 3.22
N GLY A 32 9.41 -3.99 2.44
CA GLY A 32 8.09 -4.25 1.87
C GLY A 32 8.12 -5.29 0.76
N LEU A 33 6.95 -5.75 0.39
CA LEU A 33 6.77 -6.74 -0.67
C LEU A 33 7.38 -6.28 -2.00
N ASP A 34 7.25 -5.00 -2.30
CA ASP A 34 7.80 -4.36 -3.52
C ASP A 34 9.33 -4.52 -3.61
N LEU A 35 10.01 -4.76 -2.47
CA LEU A 35 11.46 -4.88 -2.35
C LEU A 35 11.94 -6.31 -2.11
N GLN A 36 11.17 -7.13 -1.40
CA GLN A 36 11.54 -8.54 -1.15
C GLN A 36 10.99 -9.49 -2.18
N GLY A 37 9.98 -9.07 -2.93
CA GLY A 37 9.14 -9.95 -3.71
C GLY A 37 8.21 -10.79 -2.84
N GLY A 38 7.25 -11.46 -3.45
CA GLY A 38 6.25 -12.26 -2.78
C GLY A 38 4.83 -11.84 -3.14
N THR A 39 3.84 -12.20 -2.31
CA THR A 39 2.42 -11.90 -2.59
C THR A 39 1.75 -11.21 -1.41
N SER A 40 0.93 -10.21 -1.71
CA SER A 40 0.05 -9.53 -0.76
C SER A 40 -1.40 -9.76 -1.14
N TYR A 41 -2.20 -10.16 -0.15
CA TYR A 41 -3.64 -10.27 -0.27
C TYR A 41 -4.30 -9.23 0.62
N THR A 42 -5.26 -8.49 0.07
CA THR A 42 -6.22 -7.72 0.86
C THR A 42 -7.50 -8.51 0.92
N LEU A 43 -7.85 -8.98 2.11
CA LEU A 43 -9.03 -9.77 2.39
C LEU A 43 -10.12 -8.88 2.99
N GLU A 44 -11.35 -9.07 2.60
CA GLU A 44 -12.51 -8.38 3.17
C GLU A 44 -13.50 -9.40 3.73
N ILE A 45 -14.07 -9.11 4.90
CA ILE A 45 -15.18 -9.89 5.46
C ILE A 45 -16.41 -9.65 4.59
N ASP A 46 -16.88 -10.70 3.91
CA ASP A 46 -17.93 -10.63 2.88
C ASP A 46 -19.34 -10.53 3.47
N ASP A 47 -19.63 -11.27 4.53
CA ASP A 47 -20.94 -11.29 5.18
C ASP A 47 -20.88 -10.65 6.57
N THR A 48 -21.75 -9.70 6.81
CA THR A 48 -21.88 -9.00 8.09
C THR A 48 -23.15 -9.37 8.87
N GLU A 49 -24.07 -10.14 8.26
CA GLU A 49 -25.29 -10.61 8.92
C GLU A 49 -24.99 -11.85 9.77
N GLY A 50 -25.29 -11.77 11.06
CA GLY A 50 -25.11 -12.89 12.00
C GLY A 50 -23.75 -12.94 12.74
N ILE A 51 -22.86 -11.96 12.57
CA ILE A 51 -21.58 -11.93 13.27
C ILE A 51 -21.78 -11.63 14.77
N VAL A 52 -21.43 -12.59 15.61
CA VAL A 52 -21.46 -12.43 17.08
C VAL A 52 -20.26 -11.60 17.54
N GLY A 53 -20.48 -10.47 18.21
CA GLY A 53 -19.41 -9.62 18.75
C GLY A 53 -19.04 -8.39 17.90
N GLY A 54 -19.61 -8.27 16.69
CA GLY A 54 -19.32 -7.14 15.79
C GLY A 54 -18.24 -7.44 14.76
N VAL A 55 -18.20 -6.62 13.72
CA VAL A 55 -17.30 -6.83 12.55
C VAL A 55 -15.83 -6.71 12.92
N SER A 56 -15.48 -5.75 13.79
CA SER A 56 -14.08 -5.54 14.22
C SER A 56 -13.57 -6.72 15.06
N ASP A 57 -14.37 -7.30 15.93
CA ASP A 57 -14.01 -8.50 16.70
C ASP A 57 -13.87 -9.73 15.80
N ALA A 58 -14.76 -9.88 14.81
CA ALA A 58 -14.63 -10.93 13.81
C ALA A 58 -13.36 -10.76 12.96
N ARG A 59 -13.01 -9.53 12.57
CA ARG A 59 -11.76 -9.23 11.87
C ARG A 59 -10.55 -9.64 12.69
N ASP A 60 -10.50 -9.27 13.98
CA ASP A 60 -9.33 -9.54 14.82
C ASP A 60 -9.17 -11.05 15.06
N ARG A 61 -10.27 -11.80 15.23
CA ARG A 61 -10.24 -13.27 15.27
C ARG A 61 -9.80 -13.87 13.92
N ALA A 62 -10.29 -13.32 12.81
CA ALA A 62 -9.89 -13.77 11.48
C ALA A 62 -8.39 -13.53 11.23
N VAL A 63 -7.80 -12.43 11.72
CA VAL A 63 -6.35 -12.17 11.66
C VAL A 63 -5.57 -13.29 12.32
N GLU A 64 -6.03 -13.77 13.50
CA GLU A 64 -5.35 -14.86 14.22
C GLU A 64 -5.45 -16.19 13.46
N VAL A 65 -6.62 -16.52 12.93
CA VAL A 65 -6.82 -17.73 12.11
C VAL A 65 -5.96 -17.69 10.85
N VAL A 66 -5.97 -16.56 10.13
CA VAL A 66 -5.16 -16.38 8.93
C VAL A 66 -3.67 -16.46 9.24
N ARG A 67 -3.23 -15.89 10.36
CA ARG A 67 -1.84 -15.99 10.84
C ARG A 67 -1.45 -17.46 11.05
N ASN A 68 -2.24 -18.21 11.77
CA ASN A 68 -1.99 -19.63 12.03
C ASN A 68 -1.92 -20.44 10.74
N ARG A 69 -2.74 -20.10 9.74
CA ARG A 69 -2.73 -20.78 8.42
C ARG A 69 -1.45 -20.48 7.65
N VAL A 70 -1.09 -19.19 7.58
CA VAL A 70 0.11 -18.76 6.84
C VAL A 70 1.39 -19.27 7.51
N ASP A 71 1.49 -19.19 8.84
CA ASP A 71 2.63 -19.74 9.60
C ASP A 71 2.78 -21.24 9.38
N SER A 72 1.66 -21.97 9.30
CA SER A 72 1.67 -23.43 9.04
C SER A 72 2.06 -23.81 7.62
N MET A 73 2.07 -22.86 6.68
CA MET A 73 2.60 -23.07 5.32
C MET A 73 4.13 -23.07 5.28
N GLY A 74 4.81 -22.76 6.39
CA GLY A 74 6.26 -22.72 6.47
C GLY A 74 6.89 -21.51 5.77
N VAL A 75 6.14 -20.44 5.60
CA VAL A 75 6.60 -19.20 4.95
C VAL A 75 7.39 -18.36 5.95
N ALA A 76 8.49 -17.76 5.52
CA ALA A 76 9.31 -16.91 6.37
C ALA A 76 8.61 -15.58 6.67
N GLU A 77 8.40 -15.27 7.95
CA GLU A 77 7.98 -13.98 8.52
C GLU A 77 6.81 -13.27 7.79
N PRO A 78 5.61 -13.86 7.69
CA PRO A 78 4.48 -13.19 7.10
C PRO A 78 4.08 -11.95 7.93
N THR A 79 3.67 -10.91 7.25
CA THR A 79 3.13 -9.71 7.91
C THR A 79 1.61 -9.69 7.75
N ILE A 80 0.87 -9.82 8.86
CA ILE A 80 -0.59 -9.87 8.87
C ILE A 80 -1.10 -8.83 9.85
N TYR A 81 -1.93 -7.91 9.35
CA TYR A 81 -2.49 -6.82 10.15
C TYR A 81 -3.87 -6.39 9.64
N PRO A 82 -4.73 -5.88 10.55
CA PRO A 82 -6.02 -5.33 10.16
C PRO A 82 -5.87 -3.98 9.44
N ASP A 83 -6.75 -3.70 8.47
CA ASP A 83 -6.86 -2.41 7.78
C ASP A 83 -8.31 -1.94 7.76
N GLY A 84 -8.60 -0.86 8.51
CA GLY A 84 -9.97 -0.43 8.77
C GLY A 84 -10.77 -1.45 9.59
N ASP A 85 -12.10 -1.44 9.48
CA ASP A 85 -12.98 -2.26 10.32
C ASP A 85 -13.22 -3.68 9.76
N ARG A 86 -13.02 -3.89 8.44
CA ARG A 86 -13.45 -5.10 7.73
C ARG A 86 -12.34 -5.81 6.98
N ARG A 87 -11.15 -5.22 6.87
CA ARG A 87 -10.08 -5.71 5.99
C ARG A 87 -8.92 -6.29 6.77
N ILE A 88 -8.27 -7.25 6.15
CA ILE A 88 -7.04 -7.88 6.64
C ILE A 88 -6.04 -7.87 5.51
N ILE A 89 -4.87 -7.33 5.76
CA ILE A 89 -3.75 -7.36 4.82
C ILE A 89 -2.83 -8.50 5.23
N VAL A 90 -2.54 -9.37 4.26
CA VAL A 90 -1.67 -10.54 4.42
C VAL A 90 -0.52 -10.41 3.42
N GLN A 91 0.68 -10.21 3.91
CA GLN A 91 1.88 -10.11 3.08
C GLN A 91 2.77 -11.32 3.34
N ILE A 92 3.07 -12.05 2.28
CA ILE A 92 3.86 -13.29 2.32
C ILE A 92 5.10 -13.07 1.45
N PRO A 93 6.24 -12.69 2.05
CA PRO A 93 7.47 -12.46 1.32
C PRO A 93 8.04 -13.76 0.76
N GLY A 94 8.70 -13.67 -0.39
CA GLY A 94 9.40 -14.78 -1.01
C GLY A 94 8.52 -15.91 -1.57
N MET A 95 7.18 -15.73 -1.62
CA MET A 95 6.26 -16.72 -2.17
C MET A 95 6.48 -16.87 -3.68
N LYS A 96 6.59 -18.12 -4.15
CA LYS A 96 6.69 -18.44 -5.56
C LYS A 96 5.34 -18.37 -6.25
N ALA A 97 5.35 -18.09 -7.55
CA ALA A 97 4.14 -18.04 -8.37
C ALA A 97 3.28 -19.31 -8.29
N GLU A 98 3.95 -20.49 -8.22
CA GLU A 98 3.31 -21.80 -8.15
C GLU A 98 2.51 -22.03 -6.87
N ASP A 99 2.91 -21.41 -5.75
CA ASP A 99 2.29 -21.59 -4.43
C ASP A 99 1.16 -20.56 -4.17
N ARG A 100 1.03 -19.53 -5.02
CA ARG A 100 0.08 -18.42 -4.80
C ARG A 100 -1.37 -18.85 -4.75
N GLU A 101 -1.80 -19.61 -5.77
CA GLU A 101 -3.19 -20.05 -5.88
C GLU A 101 -3.57 -20.94 -4.70
N ARG A 102 -2.66 -21.82 -4.31
CA ARG A 102 -2.83 -22.71 -3.17
C ARG A 102 -2.91 -21.93 -1.86
N ALA A 103 -2.05 -20.94 -1.67
CA ALA A 103 -2.08 -20.08 -0.48
C ALA A 103 -3.38 -19.27 -0.41
N SER A 104 -3.78 -18.64 -1.52
CA SER A 104 -5.04 -17.91 -1.63
C SER A 104 -6.24 -18.80 -1.32
N ALA A 105 -6.28 -20.02 -1.86
CA ALA A 105 -7.33 -20.98 -1.59
C ALA A 105 -7.39 -21.37 -0.10
N ASN A 106 -6.23 -21.65 0.52
CA ASN A 106 -6.17 -22.05 1.93
C ASN A 106 -6.52 -20.91 2.90
N ILE A 107 -6.12 -19.67 2.57
CA ILE A 107 -6.47 -18.49 3.36
C ILE A 107 -7.99 -18.28 3.36
N ARG A 108 -8.65 -18.47 2.21
CA ARG A 108 -10.10 -18.22 2.04
C ARG A 108 -11.00 -19.32 2.56
N LYS A 109 -10.53 -20.57 2.67
CA LYS A 109 -11.36 -21.68 3.14
C LYS A 109 -11.99 -21.33 4.47
N ALA A 110 -13.33 -21.40 4.57
CA ALA A 110 -14.04 -21.14 5.81
C ALA A 110 -13.65 -22.15 6.88
N ALA A 111 -13.46 -23.40 6.48
CA ALA A 111 -13.06 -24.54 7.33
C ALA A 111 -13.98 -24.75 8.52
N TYR A 112 -15.25 -24.54 8.29
CA TYR A 112 -16.25 -24.74 9.33
C TYR A 112 -16.57 -26.22 9.41
N LEU A 113 -15.85 -26.91 10.31
CA LEU A 113 -16.03 -28.34 10.56
C LEU A 113 -17.18 -28.56 11.52
N GLU A 114 -18.11 -29.43 11.15
CA GLU A 114 -19.25 -29.80 11.94
C GLU A 114 -19.42 -31.32 11.96
N PHE A 115 -19.75 -31.83 13.14
CA PHE A 115 -20.18 -33.21 13.36
C PHE A 115 -21.69 -33.21 13.51
N ARG A 116 -22.38 -33.72 12.51
CA ARG A 116 -23.83 -33.71 12.42
C ARG A 116 -24.36 -35.16 12.37
N MET A 117 -25.40 -35.47 13.12
CA MET A 117 -26.02 -36.82 13.05
C MET A 117 -26.74 -37.00 11.72
N VAL A 118 -26.62 -38.16 11.14
CA VAL A 118 -27.39 -38.59 9.99
C VAL A 118 -28.76 -39.11 10.50
N HIS A 119 -29.78 -38.99 9.66
CA HIS A 119 -31.14 -39.42 10.02
C HIS A 119 -31.17 -40.91 10.45
N PRO A 120 -31.80 -41.29 11.58
CA PRO A 120 -31.76 -42.68 12.08
C PRO A 120 -32.26 -43.71 11.07
N LYS A 121 -33.22 -43.32 10.22
CA LYS A 121 -33.75 -44.16 9.11
C LYS A 121 -33.19 -43.81 7.76
N ASN A 122 -31.91 -43.35 7.72
CA ASN A 122 -31.28 -42.91 6.47
C ASN A 122 -31.30 -44.00 5.40
N ASP A 123 -30.92 -45.21 5.75
CA ASP A 123 -30.81 -46.32 4.80
C ASP A 123 -32.17 -46.67 4.15
N ASP A 124 -33.27 -46.57 4.90
CA ASP A 124 -34.62 -46.77 4.35
C ASP A 124 -35.05 -45.59 3.45
N LEU A 125 -34.76 -44.37 3.87
CA LEU A 125 -35.07 -43.16 3.11
C LEU A 125 -34.32 -43.15 1.77
N ILE A 126 -33.06 -43.52 1.80
CA ILE A 126 -32.21 -43.59 0.59
C ILE A 126 -32.68 -44.73 -0.34
N ARG A 127 -33.01 -45.90 0.23
CA ARG A 127 -33.57 -47.00 -0.53
C ARG A 127 -34.87 -46.61 -1.26
N ASN A 128 -35.78 -45.91 -0.59
CA ASN A 128 -36.98 -45.38 -1.20
C ASN A 128 -36.68 -44.35 -2.29
N LEU A 129 -35.71 -43.48 -2.08
CA LEU A 129 -35.27 -42.47 -3.07
C LEU A 129 -34.81 -43.11 -4.37
N PHE A 130 -34.00 -44.17 -4.28
CA PHE A 130 -33.54 -44.93 -5.45
C PHE A 130 -34.65 -45.83 -6.05
N ALA A 131 -35.52 -46.41 -5.25
CA ALA A 131 -36.69 -47.18 -5.73
C ALA A 131 -37.67 -46.31 -6.54
N ASP A 132 -37.89 -45.07 -6.08
CA ASP A 132 -38.71 -44.07 -6.78
C ASP A 132 -38.00 -43.43 -7.97
N ARG A 133 -36.78 -43.81 -8.28
CA ARG A 133 -35.91 -43.26 -9.33
C ARG A 133 -35.75 -41.74 -9.30
N LYS A 134 -35.71 -41.15 -8.09
CA LYS A 134 -35.54 -39.71 -7.90
C LYS A 134 -34.07 -39.35 -8.05
N VAL A 135 -33.78 -38.41 -8.98
CA VAL A 135 -32.40 -37.97 -9.26
C VAL A 135 -32.40 -36.44 -9.35
N PRO A 136 -31.48 -35.76 -8.64
CA PRO A 136 -31.34 -34.32 -8.76
C PRO A 136 -30.78 -33.89 -10.11
N GLU A 137 -31.02 -32.65 -10.48
CA GLU A 137 -30.55 -32.10 -11.74
C GLU A 137 -29.01 -32.21 -11.86
N GLY A 138 -28.50 -32.61 -13.03
CA GLY A 138 -27.09 -32.79 -13.27
C GLY A 138 -26.49 -34.12 -12.77
N TYR A 139 -27.30 -35.05 -12.23
CA TYR A 139 -26.87 -36.37 -11.78
C TYR A 139 -27.60 -37.51 -12.51
N GLU A 140 -27.02 -38.71 -12.49
CA GLU A 140 -27.61 -39.97 -12.96
C GLU A 140 -27.45 -41.05 -11.90
N MET A 141 -28.36 -42.00 -11.94
CA MET A 141 -28.27 -43.19 -11.11
C MET A 141 -27.10 -44.08 -11.54
N ALA A 142 -26.39 -44.55 -10.54
CA ALA A 142 -25.26 -45.49 -10.72
C ALA A 142 -25.21 -46.47 -9.55
N VAL A 143 -24.45 -47.55 -9.73
CA VAL A 143 -24.16 -48.50 -8.69
C VAL A 143 -22.66 -48.58 -8.50
N ILE A 144 -22.17 -48.45 -7.28
CA ILE A 144 -20.77 -48.58 -6.95
C ILE A 144 -20.35 -50.05 -7.08
N PRO A 145 -19.35 -50.37 -7.90
CA PRO A 145 -18.91 -51.76 -8.08
C PRO A 145 -18.39 -52.38 -6.78
N GLY A 146 -18.79 -53.66 -6.49
CA GLY A 146 -18.26 -54.39 -5.35
C GLY A 146 -18.92 -54.10 -4.00
N ARG A 147 -19.93 -53.21 -3.90
CA ARG A 147 -20.68 -52.92 -2.67
C ARG A 147 -22.06 -53.59 -2.71
N THR A 148 -22.46 -54.25 -1.60
CA THR A 148 -23.79 -54.90 -1.46
C THR A 148 -24.97 -53.89 -1.44
N GLN A 149 -24.73 -52.66 -0.99
CA GLN A 149 -25.59 -51.52 -1.09
C GLN A 149 -24.80 -50.44 -1.81
N GLY A 150 -24.81 -50.47 -3.14
CA GLY A 150 -23.98 -49.62 -4.01
C GLY A 150 -24.75 -48.52 -4.71
N ASP A 151 -26.00 -48.23 -4.34
CA ASP A 151 -26.77 -47.17 -4.97
C ASP A 151 -26.15 -45.82 -4.76
N ALA A 152 -25.87 -45.12 -5.82
CA ALA A 152 -25.21 -43.82 -5.81
C ALA A 152 -25.64 -43.00 -7.05
N TRP A 153 -25.28 -41.75 -7.04
CA TRP A 153 -25.41 -40.92 -8.23
C TRP A 153 -24.03 -40.63 -8.85
N VAL A 154 -24.01 -40.40 -10.14
CA VAL A 154 -22.82 -39.92 -10.86
C VAL A 154 -23.17 -38.58 -11.48
N ARG A 155 -22.29 -37.62 -11.37
CA ARG A 155 -22.52 -36.29 -11.95
C ARG A 155 -22.21 -36.25 -13.45
N LYS A 156 -23.05 -35.56 -14.19
CA LYS A 156 -22.81 -35.17 -15.58
C LYS A 156 -22.35 -33.73 -15.62
N GLY A 157 -21.14 -33.46 -16.06
CA GLY A 157 -20.62 -32.10 -16.26
C GLY A 157 -19.67 -31.62 -15.16
N PRO A 158 -19.39 -30.29 -15.10
CA PRO A 158 -18.43 -29.70 -14.18
C PRO A 158 -18.89 -29.79 -12.72
N PRO A 159 -18.01 -29.51 -11.74
CA PRO A 159 -18.36 -29.48 -10.30
C PRO A 159 -19.58 -28.57 -10.04
N PRO A 160 -20.43 -28.91 -9.05
CA PRO A 160 -21.64 -28.14 -8.78
C PRO A 160 -21.35 -26.73 -8.29
N THR A 161 -22.06 -25.76 -8.83
CA THR A 161 -22.07 -24.37 -8.36
C THR A 161 -22.69 -24.28 -6.95
N GLU A 162 -22.46 -23.17 -6.24
CA GLU A 162 -23.06 -22.97 -4.91
C GLU A 162 -24.61 -22.98 -4.95
N ALA A 163 -25.19 -22.42 -6.01
CA ALA A 163 -26.65 -22.45 -6.22
C ALA A 163 -27.17 -23.87 -6.40
N GLU A 164 -26.48 -24.72 -7.20
CA GLU A 164 -26.83 -26.13 -7.37
C GLU A 164 -26.68 -26.93 -6.05
N ARG A 165 -25.63 -26.66 -5.26
CA ARG A 165 -25.48 -27.26 -3.93
C ARG A 165 -26.60 -26.85 -2.99
N ALA A 166 -27.04 -25.60 -3.03
CA ALA A 166 -28.16 -25.11 -2.22
C ALA A 166 -29.48 -25.76 -2.64
N ALA A 167 -29.71 -25.95 -3.93
CA ALA A 167 -30.89 -26.69 -4.47
C ALA A 167 -30.86 -28.16 -4.07
N LEU A 168 -29.69 -28.81 -4.13
CA LEU A 168 -29.49 -30.20 -3.73
C LEU A 168 -29.82 -30.43 -2.25
N ARG A 169 -29.41 -29.52 -1.35
CA ARG A 169 -29.73 -29.61 0.07
C ARG A 169 -31.23 -29.68 0.37
N ARG A 170 -32.05 -29.05 -0.50
CA ARG A 170 -33.51 -29.02 -0.38
C ARG A 170 -34.21 -30.10 -1.20
N PHE A 171 -33.42 -30.93 -1.92
CA PHE A 171 -34.00 -32.02 -2.71
C PHE A 171 -34.64 -33.07 -1.81
N GLU A 172 -35.93 -33.36 -2.01
CA GLU A 172 -36.73 -34.27 -1.18
C GLU A 172 -36.62 -33.90 0.33
N GLU A 173 -36.90 -32.65 0.67
CA GLU A 173 -36.68 -32.02 1.98
C GLU A 173 -37.31 -32.85 3.10
N LYS A 174 -36.53 -33.08 4.15
CA LYS A 174 -36.99 -33.70 5.41
C LYS A 174 -36.85 -32.69 6.55
N ALA A 175 -37.85 -32.55 7.39
CA ALA A 175 -37.85 -31.58 8.48
C ALA A 175 -36.62 -31.73 9.38
N GLY A 176 -35.80 -30.67 9.45
CA GLY A 176 -34.59 -30.63 10.27
C GLY A 176 -33.33 -31.28 9.65
N TYR A 177 -33.40 -31.80 8.41
CA TYR A 177 -32.29 -32.44 7.72
C TYR A 177 -32.07 -31.83 6.36
N ASP A 178 -30.81 -31.82 5.96
CA ASP A 178 -30.35 -31.45 4.62
C ASP A 178 -29.87 -32.69 3.88
N LEU A 179 -30.11 -32.79 2.57
CA LEU A 179 -29.53 -33.84 1.75
C LEU A 179 -28.12 -33.44 1.35
N LEU A 180 -27.14 -34.18 1.85
CA LEU A 180 -25.73 -34.00 1.51
C LEU A 180 -25.20 -35.26 0.79
N LEU A 181 -24.22 -35.06 -0.08
CA LEU A 181 -23.60 -36.14 -0.85
C LEU A 181 -22.21 -36.45 -0.32
N GLU A 182 -21.92 -37.70 0.00
CA GLU A 182 -20.60 -38.22 0.26
C GLU A 182 -19.96 -38.65 -1.07
N LYS A 183 -18.78 -38.10 -1.37
CA LYS A 183 -18.03 -38.47 -2.57
C LYS A 183 -17.19 -39.72 -2.31
N VAL A 184 -17.43 -40.76 -3.09
CA VAL A 184 -16.68 -42.02 -3.06
C VAL A 184 -16.05 -42.24 -4.43
N THR A 185 -14.72 -42.35 -4.50
CA THR A 185 -14.02 -42.63 -5.75
C THR A 185 -13.63 -44.11 -5.80
N GLU A 186 -14.19 -44.85 -6.76
CA GLU A 186 -13.87 -46.24 -7.02
C GLU A 186 -13.50 -46.45 -8.49
N GLN A 187 -12.40 -47.14 -8.73
CA GLN A 187 -11.87 -47.42 -10.08
C GLN A 187 -11.70 -46.11 -10.92
N GLY A 188 -11.28 -45.00 -10.28
CA GLY A 188 -11.06 -43.72 -10.97
C GLY A 188 -12.32 -42.98 -11.36
N LYS A 189 -13.52 -43.42 -10.91
CA LYS A 189 -14.79 -42.74 -11.14
C LYS A 189 -15.39 -42.27 -9.82
N ASP A 190 -15.94 -41.07 -9.82
CA ASP A 190 -16.55 -40.42 -8.66
C ASP A 190 -18.02 -40.80 -8.56
N TYR A 191 -18.43 -41.36 -7.43
CA TYR A 191 -19.79 -41.68 -7.05
C TYR A 191 -20.23 -40.81 -5.90
N PHE A 192 -21.50 -40.43 -5.86
CA PHE A 192 -22.06 -39.55 -4.86
C PHE A 192 -23.16 -40.29 -4.11
N VAL A 193 -22.92 -40.61 -2.83
CA VAL A 193 -23.86 -41.32 -1.95
C VAL A 193 -24.65 -40.29 -1.14
N PRO A 194 -25.97 -40.23 -1.28
CA PRO A 194 -26.80 -39.28 -0.56
C PRO A 194 -26.99 -39.66 0.91
N HIS A 195 -27.00 -38.66 1.79
CA HIS A 195 -27.32 -38.81 3.22
C HIS A 195 -28.20 -37.67 3.70
N TYR A 196 -29.21 -37.95 4.48
CA TYR A 196 -29.99 -36.94 5.19
C TYR A 196 -29.28 -36.58 6.48
N VAL A 197 -28.62 -35.41 6.53
CA VAL A 197 -27.78 -34.96 7.62
C VAL A 197 -28.51 -33.87 8.40
N SER A 198 -28.53 -33.99 9.73
CA SER A 198 -29.17 -33.01 10.62
C SER A 198 -28.62 -31.60 10.39
N ARG A 199 -29.51 -30.59 10.41
CA ARG A 199 -29.08 -29.18 10.38
C ARG A 199 -28.39 -28.75 11.69
N LYS A 200 -28.62 -29.48 12.78
CA LYS A 200 -27.98 -29.19 14.06
C LYS A 200 -26.62 -29.90 14.15
N ALA A 201 -25.57 -29.10 14.38
CA ALA A 201 -24.24 -29.63 14.71
C ALA A 201 -24.19 -30.06 16.16
N GLU A 202 -23.76 -31.29 16.43
CA GLU A 202 -23.53 -31.81 17.77
C GLU A 202 -22.16 -31.38 18.33
N LEU A 203 -21.16 -31.25 17.46
CA LEU A 203 -19.82 -30.78 17.77
C LEU A 203 -19.27 -29.94 16.60
N THR A 204 -18.46 -28.93 16.91
CA THR A 204 -17.83 -28.05 15.90
C THR A 204 -16.32 -28.10 15.98
N GLY A 205 -15.66 -27.63 14.94
CA GLY A 205 -14.21 -27.56 14.82
C GLY A 205 -13.51 -26.77 15.93
N ASP A 206 -14.22 -25.89 16.64
CA ASP A 206 -13.67 -25.13 17.78
C ASP A 206 -13.16 -26.02 18.91
N SER A 207 -13.63 -27.24 18.96
CA SER A 207 -13.22 -28.25 19.94
C SER A 207 -12.03 -29.10 19.49
N LEU A 208 -11.45 -28.83 18.32
CA LEU A 208 -10.26 -29.55 17.85
C LEU A 208 -9.01 -29.12 18.62
N LYS A 209 -8.20 -30.10 18.98
CA LYS A 209 -6.85 -29.91 19.54
C LYS A 209 -5.78 -30.06 18.47
N SER A 210 -5.92 -31.06 17.60
CA SER A 210 -4.95 -31.31 16.51
C SER A 210 -5.61 -31.97 15.31
N ALA A 211 -5.03 -31.78 14.14
CA ALA A 211 -5.35 -32.47 12.89
C ALA A 211 -4.06 -32.81 12.18
N ASN A 212 -3.87 -34.07 11.80
CA ASN A 212 -2.66 -34.58 11.18
C ASN A 212 -3.00 -35.55 10.05
N VAL A 213 -2.16 -35.60 9.03
CA VAL A 213 -2.27 -36.66 8.00
C VAL A 213 -1.79 -37.96 8.56
N ASP A 214 -2.58 -39.04 8.35
CA ASP A 214 -2.25 -40.40 8.71
C ASP A 214 -2.54 -41.34 7.54
N TYR A 215 -2.04 -42.58 7.64
CA TYR A 215 -2.18 -43.61 6.61
C TYR A 215 -2.90 -44.81 7.17
N GLN A 216 -4.01 -45.20 6.56
CA GLN A 216 -4.68 -46.44 6.86
C GLN A 216 -4.09 -47.63 6.10
N GLN A 217 -4.65 -48.82 6.35
CA GLN A 217 -4.30 -50.04 5.64
C GLN A 217 -4.43 -49.84 4.13
N PHE A 218 -3.49 -50.34 3.34
CA PHE A 218 -3.37 -50.15 1.89
C PHE A 218 -2.96 -48.73 1.42
N GLY A 219 -2.37 -47.89 2.32
CA GLY A 219 -1.82 -46.61 1.94
C GLY A 219 -2.87 -45.50 1.70
N GLN A 220 -4.10 -45.73 2.12
CA GLN A 220 -5.16 -44.74 2.03
C GLN A 220 -4.87 -43.59 2.99
N ARG A 221 -4.89 -42.34 2.47
CA ARG A 221 -4.59 -41.13 3.23
C ARG A 221 -5.84 -40.64 3.92
N VAL A 222 -5.70 -40.31 5.20
CA VAL A 222 -6.80 -39.83 6.06
C VAL A 222 -6.32 -38.64 6.88
N VAL A 223 -7.24 -37.83 7.37
CA VAL A 223 -6.91 -36.80 8.34
C VAL A 223 -7.40 -37.24 9.71
N GLN A 224 -6.44 -37.58 10.59
CA GLN A 224 -6.70 -37.87 11.99
C GLN A 224 -6.88 -36.57 12.75
N ILE A 225 -7.95 -36.47 13.48
CA ILE A 225 -8.29 -35.36 14.36
C ILE A 225 -8.39 -35.79 15.80
N SER A 226 -7.99 -34.91 16.73
CA SER A 226 -8.19 -35.10 18.15
C SER A 226 -8.87 -33.89 18.76
N PHE A 227 -9.70 -34.11 19.75
CA PHE A 227 -10.44 -33.07 20.44
C PHE A 227 -9.76 -32.60 21.73
N ASP A 228 -10.02 -31.36 22.14
CA ASP A 228 -9.64 -30.82 23.43
C ASP A 228 -10.40 -31.54 24.59
N ALA A 229 -10.16 -31.17 25.84
CA ALA A 229 -10.79 -31.82 27.00
C ALA A 229 -12.33 -31.70 26.99
N ARG A 230 -12.88 -30.59 26.50
CA ARG A 230 -14.33 -30.34 26.41
C ARG A 230 -14.94 -31.13 25.25
N GLY A 231 -14.33 -31.05 24.08
CA GLY A 231 -14.76 -31.78 22.89
C GLY A 231 -14.69 -33.28 23.07
N ARG A 232 -13.62 -33.80 23.69
CA ARG A 232 -13.46 -35.21 24.02
C ARG A 232 -14.62 -35.74 24.89
N LYS A 233 -15.00 -35.01 25.93
CA LYS A 233 -16.12 -35.40 26.79
C LYS A 233 -17.47 -35.42 26.03
N LYS A 234 -17.70 -34.41 25.18
CA LYS A 234 -18.93 -34.36 24.35
C LYS A 234 -18.91 -35.47 23.29
N PHE A 235 -17.79 -35.73 22.65
CA PHE A 235 -17.65 -36.76 21.62
C PHE A 235 -17.80 -38.15 22.20
N ALA A 236 -17.23 -38.42 23.38
CA ALA A 236 -17.41 -39.66 24.11
C ALA A 236 -18.89 -39.92 24.47
N GLN A 237 -19.57 -38.89 24.94
CA GLN A 237 -21.00 -38.99 25.27
C GLN A 237 -21.83 -39.19 23.99
N LEU A 238 -21.59 -38.39 22.94
CA LEU A 238 -22.28 -38.52 21.66
C LEU A 238 -22.16 -39.96 21.11
N THR A 239 -20.93 -40.47 21.06
CA THR A 239 -20.69 -41.82 20.55
C THR A 239 -21.26 -42.91 21.45
N ALA A 240 -21.26 -42.74 22.76
CA ALA A 240 -21.90 -43.67 23.69
C ALA A 240 -23.43 -43.65 23.52
N ASP A 241 -24.05 -42.50 23.40
CA ASP A 241 -25.53 -42.39 23.27
C ASP A 241 -26.03 -43.03 21.95
N HIS A 242 -25.24 -42.97 20.88
CA HIS A 242 -25.60 -43.42 19.54
C HIS A 242 -24.98 -44.75 19.10
N ALA A 243 -24.10 -45.34 19.91
CA ALA A 243 -23.61 -46.70 19.67
C ALA A 243 -24.76 -47.73 19.77
N PRO A 244 -24.67 -48.92 19.12
CA PRO A 244 -25.64 -49.97 19.26
C PRO A 244 -25.91 -50.33 20.74
N GLY A 245 -27.18 -50.35 21.18
CA GLY A 245 -27.55 -50.52 22.57
C GLY A 245 -27.43 -49.24 23.44
N GLY A 246 -27.02 -48.08 22.86
CA GLY A 246 -26.98 -46.82 23.57
C GLY A 246 -28.36 -46.19 23.80
N VAL A 247 -28.40 -45.11 24.62
CA VAL A 247 -29.67 -44.46 25.03
C VAL A 247 -30.48 -43.97 23.81
N LYS A 248 -29.83 -43.46 22.75
CA LYS A 248 -30.47 -42.97 21.53
C LYS A 248 -30.50 -43.99 20.38
N ASN A 249 -29.86 -45.14 20.57
CA ASN A 249 -29.86 -46.25 19.65
C ASN A 249 -30.03 -47.59 20.42
N PRO A 250 -31.23 -47.84 20.92
CA PRO A 250 -31.49 -49.01 21.75
C PRO A 250 -31.41 -50.37 21.00
N ASP A 251 -31.46 -50.37 19.66
CA ASP A 251 -31.30 -51.55 18.84
C ASP A 251 -29.84 -52.03 18.85
N PRO A 252 -29.51 -53.25 19.29
CA PRO A 252 -28.17 -53.81 19.28
C PRO A 252 -27.59 -53.92 17.86
N ASN A 253 -28.39 -53.93 16.84
CA ASN A 253 -27.98 -53.96 15.41
C ASN A 253 -28.19 -52.64 14.70
N GLY A 254 -28.68 -51.62 15.43
CA GLY A 254 -28.98 -50.29 14.87
C GLY A 254 -27.73 -49.56 14.43
N ARG A 255 -27.73 -48.98 13.22
CA ARG A 255 -26.63 -48.19 12.68
C ARG A 255 -26.98 -46.73 12.69
N HIS A 256 -26.30 -45.96 13.55
CA HIS A 256 -26.34 -44.50 13.50
C HIS A 256 -25.08 -43.97 12.91
N TYR A 257 -25.21 -43.05 11.97
CA TYR A 257 -24.09 -42.45 11.23
C TYR A 257 -23.80 -41.05 11.73
N LEU A 258 -22.53 -40.71 11.81
CA LEU A 258 -22.05 -39.36 12.15
C LEU A 258 -21.44 -38.71 10.91
N GLY A 259 -22.15 -37.74 10.34
CA GLY A 259 -21.64 -37.00 9.20
C GLY A 259 -20.56 -36.00 9.63
N ILE A 260 -19.43 -36.06 8.95
CA ILE A 260 -18.34 -35.11 9.07
C ILE A 260 -18.49 -34.12 7.93
N VAL A 261 -18.97 -32.93 8.24
CA VAL A 261 -19.34 -31.88 7.30
C VAL A 261 -18.34 -30.75 7.41
N LEU A 262 -17.74 -30.36 6.30
CA LEU A 262 -16.85 -29.21 6.20
C LEU A 262 -17.38 -28.25 5.13
N ASP A 263 -17.63 -26.99 5.52
CA ASP A 263 -18.17 -25.97 4.62
C ASP A 263 -19.42 -26.46 3.87
N ASN A 264 -20.37 -27.06 4.60
CA ASN A 264 -21.60 -27.67 4.06
C ASN A 264 -21.39 -28.81 3.03
N THR A 265 -20.18 -29.37 2.95
CA THR A 265 -19.90 -30.55 2.13
C THR A 265 -19.68 -31.75 3.04
N LEU A 266 -20.37 -32.85 2.78
CA LEU A 266 -20.18 -34.10 3.51
C LEU A 266 -18.92 -34.82 3.02
N TYR A 267 -17.93 -34.94 3.88
CA TYR A 267 -16.69 -35.66 3.57
C TYR A 267 -16.80 -37.13 3.82
N SER A 268 -17.39 -37.52 4.94
CA SER A 268 -17.67 -38.92 5.27
C SER A 268 -18.80 -39.05 6.29
N ALA A 269 -19.48 -40.17 6.27
CA ALA A 269 -20.54 -40.50 7.21
C ALA A 269 -20.31 -41.89 7.84
N PRO A 270 -19.27 -42.07 8.68
CA PRO A 270 -19.01 -43.36 9.35
C PRO A 270 -20.12 -43.70 10.33
N PHE A 271 -20.43 -45.00 10.47
CA PHE A 271 -21.35 -45.42 11.50
C PHE A 271 -20.65 -45.62 12.84
N ILE A 272 -21.33 -45.27 13.93
CA ILE A 272 -20.80 -45.35 15.28
C ILE A 272 -20.88 -46.84 15.74
N ARG A 273 -19.75 -47.47 15.95
CA ARG A 273 -19.66 -48.86 16.40
C ARG A 273 -19.67 -49.00 17.92
N THR A 274 -18.90 -48.13 18.58
CA THR A 274 -18.70 -48.15 20.03
C THR A 274 -18.48 -46.73 20.52
N SER A 275 -18.57 -46.50 21.84
CA SER A 275 -18.14 -45.28 22.46
C SER A 275 -16.64 -45.03 22.24
N ILE A 276 -16.28 -43.76 21.95
CA ILE A 276 -14.91 -43.34 21.69
C ILE A 276 -14.44 -42.36 22.77
N PRO A 277 -14.01 -42.88 23.95
CA PRO A 277 -13.62 -42.04 25.10
C PRO A 277 -12.29 -41.29 24.84
N GLY A 278 -11.42 -41.78 23.90
CA GLY A 278 -10.17 -41.13 23.52
C GLY A 278 -10.32 -39.79 22.86
N GLY A 279 -11.48 -39.52 22.23
CA GLY A 279 -11.72 -38.28 21.52
C GLY A 279 -10.87 -38.12 20.27
N GLU A 280 -10.63 -39.21 19.58
CA GLU A 280 -9.97 -39.24 18.28
C GLU A 280 -10.94 -39.68 17.21
N ALA A 281 -10.89 -39.01 16.05
CA ALA A 281 -11.70 -39.38 14.90
C ALA A 281 -10.86 -39.26 13.64
N ILE A 282 -11.31 -39.92 12.56
CA ILE A 282 -10.62 -39.93 11.28
C ILE A 282 -11.57 -39.40 10.22
N ILE A 283 -11.09 -38.45 9.42
CA ILE A 283 -11.80 -37.97 8.25
C ILE A 283 -11.29 -38.81 7.07
N GLU A 284 -12.16 -39.67 6.57
CA GLU A 284 -11.88 -40.52 5.41
C GLU A 284 -12.26 -39.78 4.14
N GLY A 285 -11.57 -40.06 3.03
CA GLY A 285 -11.83 -39.49 1.70
C GLY A 285 -10.78 -39.92 0.71
N SER A 286 -11.08 -39.76 -0.57
CA SER A 286 -10.10 -40.04 -1.64
C SER A 286 -9.12 -38.89 -1.80
N PHE A 287 -8.31 -38.62 -0.73
CA PHE A 287 -7.38 -37.49 -0.71
C PHE A 287 -6.07 -37.80 -1.42
N THR A 288 -5.60 -36.84 -2.23
CA THR A 288 -4.18 -36.74 -2.54
C THR A 288 -3.38 -36.35 -1.28
N LEU A 289 -2.06 -36.52 -1.30
CA LEU A 289 -1.23 -36.14 -0.15
C LEU A 289 -1.32 -34.63 0.14
N GLU A 290 -1.43 -33.85 -0.92
CA GLU A 290 -1.54 -32.39 -0.81
C GLU A 290 -2.88 -31.97 -0.25
N GLU A 291 -3.99 -32.53 -0.74
CA GLU A 291 -5.33 -32.26 -0.19
C GLU A 291 -5.46 -32.65 1.27
N ALA A 292 -4.91 -33.79 1.67
CA ALA A 292 -4.92 -34.21 3.08
C ALA A 292 -4.10 -33.26 3.96
N ARG A 293 -2.94 -32.79 3.47
CA ARG A 293 -2.09 -31.82 4.18
C ARG A 293 -2.78 -30.47 4.32
N ASP A 294 -3.37 -29.96 3.24
CA ASP A 294 -4.09 -28.70 3.24
C ASP A 294 -5.32 -28.74 4.15
N LEU A 295 -6.07 -29.86 4.13
CA LEU A 295 -7.20 -30.06 5.02
C LEU A 295 -6.74 -30.09 6.49
N ALA A 296 -5.71 -30.86 6.82
CA ALA A 296 -5.17 -30.92 8.17
C ALA A 296 -4.65 -29.56 8.67
N LEU A 297 -3.99 -28.79 7.79
CA LEU A 297 -3.49 -27.44 8.05
C LEU A 297 -4.66 -26.48 8.39
N VAL A 298 -5.67 -26.46 7.54
CA VAL A 298 -6.83 -25.56 7.69
C VAL A 298 -7.65 -25.90 8.92
N LEU A 299 -7.85 -27.19 9.21
CA LEU A 299 -8.55 -27.65 10.43
C LEU A 299 -7.78 -27.31 11.71
N ARG A 300 -6.46 -27.40 11.69
CA ARG A 300 -5.59 -27.05 12.82
C ARG A 300 -5.60 -25.55 13.11
N ALA A 301 -5.62 -24.72 12.07
CA ALA A 301 -5.69 -23.27 12.20
C ALA A 301 -7.06 -22.75 12.67
N GLY A 302 -8.11 -23.56 12.55
CA GLY A 302 -9.47 -23.23 12.97
C GLY A 302 -10.34 -22.60 11.89
N ALA A 303 -11.64 -22.47 12.20
CA ALA A 303 -12.63 -21.89 11.31
C ALA A 303 -12.55 -20.36 11.31
N LEU A 304 -12.80 -19.78 10.14
CA LEU A 304 -12.96 -18.33 10.02
C LEU A 304 -14.28 -17.89 10.68
N PRO A 305 -14.27 -16.78 11.41
CA PRO A 305 -15.48 -16.24 12.04
C PRO A 305 -16.51 -15.70 11.04
N ALA A 306 -16.06 -15.41 9.82
CA ALA A 306 -16.87 -15.02 8.68
C ALA A 306 -16.14 -15.34 7.37
N PRO A 307 -16.84 -15.48 6.24
CA PRO A 307 -16.20 -15.66 4.94
C PRO A 307 -15.28 -14.50 4.60
N LEU A 308 -14.12 -14.82 4.04
CA LEU A 308 -13.15 -13.83 3.56
C LEU A 308 -13.11 -13.85 2.03
N ARG A 309 -13.22 -12.67 1.44
CA ARG A 309 -13.06 -12.46 0.00
C ARG A 309 -11.75 -11.74 -0.28
N VAL A 310 -10.99 -12.21 -1.26
CA VAL A 310 -9.83 -11.48 -1.77
C VAL A 310 -10.35 -10.34 -2.65
N ILE A 311 -10.08 -9.10 -2.24
CA ILE A 311 -10.48 -7.89 -2.98
C ILE A 311 -9.31 -7.27 -3.75
N GLU A 312 -8.09 -7.59 -3.35
CA GLU A 312 -6.87 -7.17 -4.01
C GLU A 312 -5.79 -8.25 -3.82
N GLU A 313 -5.08 -8.54 -4.89
CA GLU A 313 -3.91 -9.44 -4.89
C GLU A 313 -2.79 -8.75 -5.65
N ARG A 314 -1.62 -8.66 -5.04
CA ARG A 314 -0.40 -8.14 -5.66
C ARG A 314 0.71 -9.14 -5.49
N SER A 315 1.34 -9.50 -6.58
CA SER A 315 2.47 -10.42 -6.58
C SER A 315 3.65 -9.82 -7.34
N VAL A 316 4.81 -9.87 -6.72
CA VAL A 316 6.06 -9.31 -7.25
C VAL A 316 7.13 -10.40 -7.25
N ASP A 317 7.78 -10.61 -8.38
CA ASP A 317 8.93 -11.51 -8.48
C ASP A 317 10.10 -10.96 -7.64
N PRO A 318 10.79 -11.79 -6.84
CA PRO A 318 11.91 -11.34 -6.01
C PRO A 318 13.03 -10.66 -6.80
N THR A 319 13.23 -11.01 -8.07
CA THR A 319 14.26 -10.38 -8.93
C THR A 319 13.95 -8.91 -9.19
N LEU A 320 12.68 -8.57 -9.40
CA LEU A 320 12.26 -7.18 -9.58
C LEU A 320 12.49 -6.34 -8.30
N GLY A 321 12.28 -6.95 -7.13
CA GLY A 321 12.55 -6.31 -5.85
C GLY A 321 14.03 -5.97 -5.66
N VAL A 322 14.93 -6.93 -5.96
CA VAL A 322 16.39 -6.72 -5.88
C VAL A 322 16.83 -5.59 -6.81
N ASP A 323 16.36 -5.60 -8.05
CA ASP A 323 16.68 -4.55 -9.03
C ASP A 323 16.17 -3.19 -8.58
N SER A 324 14.98 -3.14 -8.00
CA SER A 324 14.38 -1.92 -7.44
C SER A 324 15.18 -1.37 -6.26
N ILE A 325 15.66 -2.23 -5.36
CA ILE A 325 16.54 -1.85 -4.25
C ILE A 325 17.85 -1.26 -4.79
N GLN A 326 18.51 -1.93 -5.72
CA GLN A 326 19.77 -1.45 -6.29
C GLN A 326 19.59 -0.11 -7.00
N SER A 327 18.55 0.03 -7.80
CA SER A 327 18.20 1.26 -8.49
C SER A 327 17.90 2.39 -7.53
N GLY A 328 17.11 2.12 -6.48
CA GLY A 328 16.80 3.10 -5.44
C GLY A 328 18.03 3.57 -4.68
N TRP A 329 18.94 2.66 -4.26
CA TRP A 329 20.17 3.03 -3.59
C TRP A 329 21.15 3.78 -4.48
N ARG A 330 21.25 3.41 -5.77
CA ARG A 330 22.07 4.16 -6.77
C ARG A 330 21.50 5.58 -6.92
N ALA A 331 20.19 5.72 -7.10
CA ALA A 331 19.54 7.02 -7.19
C ALA A 331 19.77 7.86 -5.92
N ALA A 332 19.65 7.25 -4.73
CA ALA A 332 19.90 7.91 -3.46
C ALA A 332 21.36 8.40 -3.33
N GLY A 333 22.32 7.53 -3.62
CA GLY A 333 23.74 7.85 -3.53
C GLY A 333 24.15 8.94 -4.52
N LEU A 334 23.73 8.82 -5.77
CA LEU A 334 24.02 9.83 -6.80
C LEU A 334 23.30 11.15 -6.50
N GLY A 335 22.06 11.11 -6.03
CA GLY A 335 21.32 12.30 -5.60
C GLY A 335 22.01 13.01 -4.44
N PHE A 336 22.44 12.25 -3.43
CA PHE A 336 23.22 12.79 -2.32
C PHE A 336 24.51 13.46 -2.79
N VAL A 337 25.30 12.77 -3.63
CA VAL A 337 26.56 13.32 -4.17
C VAL A 337 26.31 14.57 -5.01
N ALA A 338 25.30 14.57 -5.86
CA ALA A 338 24.97 15.73 -6.70
C ALA A 338 24.59 16.95 -5.85
N VAL A 339 23.73 16.77 -4.85
CA VAL A 339 23.32 17.84 -3.93
C VAL A 339 24.48 18.28 -3.05
N ALA A 340 25.29 17.37 -2.53
CA ALA A 340 26.46 17.68 -1.70
C ALA A 340 27.51 18.49 -2.48
N LEU A 341 27.81 18.05 -3.72
CA LEU A 341 28.73 18.74 -4.59
C LEU A 341 28.23 20.16 -4.90
N PHE A 342 26.95 20.27 -5.27
CA PHE A 342 26.34 21.58 -5.54
C PHE A 342 26.43 22.50 -4.31
N MET A 343 26.12 22.01 -3.11
CA MET A 343 26.20 22.81 -1.87
C MET A 343 27.62 23.25 -1.56
N VAL A 344 28.59 22.36 -1.67
CA VAL A 344 30.01 22.71 -1.39
C VAL A 344 30.54 23.71 -2.42
N VAL A 345 30.22 23.55 -3.72
CA VAL A 345 30.65 24.48 -4.78
C VAL A 345 30.00 25.85 -4.60
N TYR A 346 28.72 25.90 -4.29
CA TYR A 346 27.99 27.18 -4.20
C TYR A 346 28.22 27.90 -2.88
N TYR A 347 28.05 27.20 -1.73
CA TYR A 347 28.16 27.80 -0.39
C TYR A 347 29.53 27.60 0.26
N ARG A 348 30.47 26.91 -0.44
CA ARG A 348 31.83 26.63 0.05
C ARG A 348 31.80 26.01 1.46
N PHE A 349 32.39 26.69 2.46
CA PHE A 349 32.46 26.18 3.83
C PHE A 349 31.06 25.98 4.46
N ALA A 350 30.13 26.93 4.26
CA ALA A 350 28.76 26.74 4.73
C ALA A 350 28.08 25.55 4.06
N GLY A 351 28.40 25.29 2.78
CA GLY A 351 27.97 24.10 2.05
C GLY A 351 28.48 22.81 2.68
N PHE A 352 29.74 22.77 3.12
CA PHE A 352 30.28 21.62 3.84
C PHE A 352 29.51 21.36 5.16
N VAL A 353 29.20 22.43 5.92
CA VAL A 353 28.38 22.30 7.14
C VAL A 353 26.97 21.78 6.81
N ALA A 354 26.38 22.21 5.68
CA ALA A 354 25.08 21.70 5.23
C ALA A 354 25.13 20.21 4.84
N VAL A 355 26.21 19.77 4.18
CA VAL A 355 26.42 18.35 3.84
C VAL A 355 26.59 17.51 5.10
N LEU A 356 27.29 18.03 6.12
CA LEU A 356 27.38 17.36 7.41
C LEU A 356 25.99 17.24 8.08
N ALA A 357 25.18 18.29 8.05
CA ALA A 357 23.80 18.26 8.54
C ALA A 357 22.93 17.26 7.77
N LEU A 358 23.13 17.15 6.46
CA LEU A 358 22.44 16.18 5.60
C LEU A 358 22.84 14.73 5.96
N LEU A 359 24.11 14.46 6.24
CA LEU A 359 24.55 13.16 6.75
C LEU A 359 23.90 12.82 8.10
N PHE A 360 23.87 13.78 9.03
CA PHE A 360 23.17 13.60 10.31
C PHE A 360 21.67 13.39 10.12
N ASN A 361 21.04 14.05 9.14
CA ASN A 361 19.65 13.83 8.80
C ASN A 361 19.40 12.37 8.40
N LEU A 362 20.21 11.81 7.51
CA LEU A 362 20.09 10.41 7.07
C LEU A 362 20.33 9.44 8.24
N ILE A 363 21.29 9.72 9.12
CA ILE A 363 21.56 8.88 10.29
C ILE A 363 20.42 8.94 11.30
N LEU A 364 19.76 10.09 11.48
CA LEU A 364 18.64 10.27 12.39
C LEU A 364 17.31 9.77 11.84
N LEU A 365 17.23 9.48 10.52
CA LEU A 365 16.00 9.06 9.86
C LEU A 365 15.34 7.83 10.50
N PRO A 366 16.05 6.73 10.84
CA PRO A 366 15.46 5.58 11.51
C PRO A 366 14.79 5.91 12.84
N LEU A 367 15.45 6.74 13.66
CA LEU A 367 14.86 7.22 14.91
C LEU A 367 13.60 8.07 14.64
N GLY A 368 13.66 8.95 13.64
CA GLY A 368 12.52 9.73 13.17
C GLY A 368 11.37 8.84 12.70
N MET A 369 11.65 7.77 11.97
CA MET A 369 10.63 6.83 11.49
C MET A 369 9.91 6.12 12.64
N ILE A 370 10.61 5.75 13.71
CA ILE A 370 9.98 5.13 14.89
C ILE A 370 9.09 6.15 15.61
N ILE A 371 9.57 7.36 15.81
CA ILE A 371 8.82 8.42 16.50
C ILE A 371 7.55 8.75 15.70
N THR A 372 7.70 8.96 14.39
CA THR A 372 6.56 9.29 13.51
C THR A 372 5.61 8.11 13.34
N GLY A 373 6.13 6.88 13.21
CA GLY A 373 5.33 5.66 13.17
C GLY A 373 4.51 5.47 14.44
N GLY A 374 5.11 5.68 15.61
CA GLY A 374 4.41 5.67 16.91
C GLY A 374 3.34 6.75 17.00
N PHE A 375 3.64 7.98 16.59
CA PHE A 375 2.70 9.09 16.55
C PHE A 375 1.49 8.80 15.63
N PHE A 376 1.74 8.30 14.43
CA PHE A 376 0.68 7.91 13.49
C PHE A 376 -0.13 6.70 13.98
N GLY A 377 0.50 5.77 14.69
CA GLY A 377 -0.20 4.64 15.34
C GLY A 377 -1.19 5.10 16.42
N LEU A 378 -0.84 6.14 17.19
CA LEU A 378 -1.72 6.73 18.21
C LEU A 378 -2.94 7.45 17.60
N ILE A 379 -2.77 8.15 16.46
CA ILE A 379 -3.84 8.92 15.80
C ILE A 379 -4.72 8.02 14.94
N GLY A 380 -4.16 6.98 14.31
CA GLY A 380 -4.83 6.14 13.30
C GLY A 380 -5.72 5.03 13.86
N GLY A 381 -5.85 4.89 15.19
CA GLY A 381 -6.59 3.77 15.80
C GLY A 381 -5.88 2.41 15.64
N ALA A 382 -6.27 1.42 16.43
CA ALA A 382 -5.62 0.12 16.62
C ALA A 382 -5.47 -0.73 15.34
N GLY A 383 -4.59 -0.36 14.47
CA GLY A 383 -4.24 -1.04 13.22
C GLY A 383 -2.88 -0.61 12.68
N GLY A 384 -2.28 0.40 13.29
CA GLY A 384 -1.01 0.94 12.87
C GLY A 384 0.16 0.17 13.47
N LEU A 385 0.99 -0.39 12.62
CA LEU A 385 2.40 -0.72 12.88
C LEU A 385 2.72 -1.42 14.21
N GLY A 386 2.29 -2.67 14.34
CA GLY A 386 2.88 -3.64 15.28
C GLY A 386 2.59 -3.42 16.76
N SER A 387 1.67 -4.20 17.29
CA SER A 387 1.35 -4.27 18.73
C SER A 387 2.46 -4.86 19.61
N SER A 388 3.66 -5.06 19.10
CA SER A 388 4.78 -5.68 19.85
C SER A 388 6.09 -4.91 19.67
N GLY A 389 6.27 -3.86 20.50
CA GLY A 389 7.58 -3.22 20.68
C GLY A 389 7.93 -2.12 19.67
N VAL A 390 9.05 -1.44 19.93
CA VAL A 390 9.63 -0.39 19.08
C VAL A 390 10.21 -1.02 17.83
N GLN A 391 9.42 -1.12 16.74
CA GLN A 391 9.87 -1.66 15.46
C GLN A 391 9.94 -0.56 14.40
N LEU A 392 10.93 -0.68 13.49
CA LEU A 392 11.01 0.18 12.31
C LEU A 392 9.81 -0.09 11.39
N PRO A 393 9.19 0.95 10.85
CA PRO A 393 8.19 0.79 9.79
C PRO A 393 8.77 0.04 8.59
N VAL A 394 7.93 -0.71 7.91
CA VAL A 394 8.30 -1.46 6.71
C VAL A 394 8.76 -0.48 5.62
N LEU A 395 9.98 -0.67 5.11
CA LEU A 395 10.53 0.15 4.03
C LEU A 395 9.96 -0.33 2.70
N THR A 396 9.24 0.56 2.02
CA THR A 396 8.61 0.30 0.71
C THR A 396 9.34 1.04 -0.40
N LEU A 397 9.05 0.71 -1.65
CA LEU A 397 9.62 1.37 -2.83
C LEU A 397 9.32 2.88 -2.84
N PRO A 398 8.08 3.36 -2.62
CA PRO A 398 7.81 4.78 -2.39
C PRO A 398 8.54 5.34 -1.16
N GLY A 399 8.75 4.53 -0.11
CA GLY A 399 9.53 4.93 1.07
C GLY A 399 10.97 5.27 0.73
N ILE A 400 11.63 4.47 -0.14
CA ILE A 400 12.98 4.79 -0.66
C ILE A 400 12.94 6.10 -1.45
N ALA A 401 11.95 6.28 -2.34
CA ALA A 401 11.78 7.55 -3.06
C ALA A 401 11.62 8.74 -2.10
N GLY A 402 10.90 8.55 -0.98
CA GLY A 402 10.78 9.52 0.10
C GLY A 402 12.12 9.88 0.77
N ILE A 403 12.97 8.89 1.01
CA ILE A 403 14.34 9.13 1.53
C ILE A 403 15.13 9.99 0.56
N VAL A 404 15.14 9.67 -0.72
CA VAL A 404 15.87 10.43 -1.74
C VAL A 404 15.33 11.86 -1.90
N LEU A 405 14.01 11.99 -1.87
CA LEU A 405 13.37 13.31 -1.89
C LEU A 405 13.76 14.15 -0.67
N THR A 406 13.82 13.50 0.50
CA THR A 406 14.25 14.16 1.75
C THR A 406 15.67 14.70 1.65
N VAL A 407 16.59 14.05 0.92
CA VAL A 407 17.94 14.56 0.67
C VAL A 407 17.88 15.92 -0.04
N GLY A 408 17.04 16.08 -1.03
CA GLY A 408 16.82 17.36 -1.72
C GLY A 408 16.21 18.42 -0.83
N MET A 409 15.17 18.06 -0.08
CA MET A 409 14.43 18.98 0.79
C MET A 409 15.18 19.34 2.08
N ALA A 410 16.03 18.45 2.60
CA ALA A 410 16.77 18.71 3.84
C ALA A 410 17.79 19.87 3.71
N VAL A 411 18.20 20.14 2.50
CA VAL A 411 19.10 21.25 2.20
C VAL A 411 18.36 22.59 2.13
N ASP A 412 17.08 22.57 1.87
CA ASP A 412 16.25 23.76 1.66
C ASP A 412 16.29 24.72 2.85
N ALA A 413 16.17 24.21 4.06
CA ALA A 413 16.30 24.98 5.28
C ALA A 413 17.69 25.62 5.43
N ASN A 414 18.75 24.92 5.01
CA ASN A 414 20.12 25.43 5.05
C ASN A 414 20.31 26.56 4.04
N VAL A 415 19.78 26.42 2.82
CA VAL A 415 19.76 27.49 1.80
C VAL A 415 19.11 28.74 2.35
N LEU A 416 17.93 28.58 2.98
CA LEU A 416 17.20 29.68 3.62
C LEU A 416 18.05 30.41 4.67
N ILE A 417 18.69 29.67 5.58
CA ILE A 417 19.55 30.21 6.65
C ILE A 417 20.75 30.92 6.05
N PHE A 418 21.44 30.32 5.08
CA PHE A 418 22.68 30.86 4.51
C PHE A 418 22.42 32.12 3.67
N GLU A 419 21.34 32.15 2.90
CA GLU A 419 20.96 33.37 2.17
C GLU A 419 20.59 34.50 3.14
N ARG A 420 19.94 34.19 4.27
CA ARG A 420 19.62 35.18 5.30
C ARG A 420 20.88 35.69 6.03
N ILE A 421 21.81 34.80 6.35
CA ILE A 421 23.13 35.19 6.92
C ILE A 421 23.87 36.09 5.93
N ARG A 422 23.86 35.76 4.65
CA ARG A 422 24.48 36.58 3.58
C ARG A 422 23.84 37.97 3.53
N GLU A 423 22.54 38.06 3.60
CA GLU A 423 21.79 39.31 3.61
C GLU A 423 22.18 40.19 4.82
N GLU A 424 22.22 39.61 6.03
CA GLU A 424 22.60 40.31 7.28
C GLU A 424 24.08 40.77 7.24
N MET A 425 24.96 39.97 6.64
CA MET A 425 26.36 40.38 6.44
C MET A 425 26.51 41.55 5.47
N ARG A 426 25.69 41.62 4.40
CA ARG A 426 25.64 42.74 3.44
C ARG A 426 25.14 44.03 4.09
N LEU A 427 24.28 43.90 5.09
CA LEU A 427 23.82 45.02 5.90
C LEU A 427 24.90 45.52 6.90
N GLY A 428 26.13 44.98 6.87
CA GLY A 428 27.25 45.41 7.70
C GLY A 428 27.26 44.84 9.11
N LYS A 429 26.46 43.84 9.45
CA LYS A 429 26.52 43.23 10.79
C LYS A 429 27.81 42.42 10.96
N ARG A 430 28.35 42.42 12.22
CA ARG A 430 29.45 41.53 12.60
C ARG A 430 29.05 40.07 12.43
N PHE A 431 30.03 39.22 12.14
CA PHE A 431 29.80 37.82 11.77
C PHE A 431 28.89 37.05 12.71
N GLY A 432 29.17 37.02 14.02
CA GLY A 432 28.34 36.34 15.02
C GLY A 432 26.92 36.92 15.10
N ALA A 433 26.75 38.25 15.01
CA ALA A 433 25.44 38.88 14.98
C ALA A 433 24.66 38.57 13.68
N ALA A 434 25.37 38.41 12.55
CA ALA A 434 24.76 38.02 11.26
C ALA A 434 24.28 36.56 11.31
N ILE A 435 25.05 35.64 11.92
CA ILE A 435 24.64 34.27 12.17
C ILE A 435 23.36 34.23 12.99
N SER A 436 23.38 34.82 14.20
CA SER A 436 22.20 34.80 15.07
C SER A 436 20.98 35.40 14.40
N ALA A 437 21.09 36.56 13.76
CA ALA A 437 20.01 37.20 13.05
C ALA A 437 19.49 36.34 11.87
N GLY A 438 20.40 35.66 11.15
CA GLY A 438 20.07 34.79 10.03
C GLY A 438 19.20 33.61 10.48
N TYR A 439 19.61 32.90 11.56
CA TYR A 439 18.83 31.79 12.12
C TYR A 439 17.47 32.26 12.67
N ASP A 440 17.47 33.33 13.45
CA ASP A 440 16.24 33.81 14.10
C ASP A 440 15.20 34.30 13.06
N LYS A 441 15.63 34.95 11.98
CA LYS A 441 14.75 35.38 10.88
C LYS A 441 14.31 34.23 9.98
N ALA A 442 15.17 33.24 9.71
CA ALA A 442 14.83 32.09 8.88
C ALA A 442 13.89 31.11 9.59
N PHE A 443 13.94 31.04 10.94
CA PHE A 443 13.20 30.05 11.71
C PHE A 443 11.70 30.01 11.39
N SER A 444 11.04 31.17 11.41
CA SER A 444 9.59 31.20 11.18
C SER A 444 9.22 30.72 9.78
N THR A 445 9.98 31.09 8.78
CA THR A 445 9.74 30.69 7.40
C THR A 445 9.99 29.19 7.20
N ILE A 446 11.06 28.65 7.81
CA ILE A 446 11.38 27.22 7.78
C ILE A 446 10.27 26.41 8.48
N PHE A 447 9.82 26.88 9.64
CA PHE A 447 8.74 26.20 10.37
C PHE A 447 7.43 26.20 9.57
N ASP A 448 7.02 27.36 9.08
CA ASP A 448 5.76 27.52 8.31
C ASP A 448 5.75 26.66 7.03
N SER A 449 6.86 26.61 6.29
CA SER A 449 6.97 25.83 5.06
C SER A 449 6.98 24.31 5.31
N ASN A 450 7.69 23.85 6.32
CA ASN A 450 7.73 22.43 6.65
C ASN A 450 6.41 21.94 7.27
N LEU A 451 5.70 22.80 8.03
CA LEU A 451 4.40 22.45 8.60
C LEU A 451 3.33 22.21 7.51
N THR A 452 3.37 22.92 6.39
CA THR A 452 2.46 22.67 5.26
C THR A 452 2.73 21.33 4.61
N THR A 453 4.00 20.93 4.48
CA THR A 453 4.37 19.61 3.95
C THR A 453 4.03 18.49 4.94
N LEU A 454 4.20 18.71 6.24
CA LEU A 454 3.76 17.78 7.29
C LEU A 454 2.25 17.57 7.28
N LEU A 455 1.46 18.63 7.06
CA LEU A 455 0.01 18.53 6.95
C LEU A 455 -0.41 17.59 5.80
N THR A 456 0.22 17.72 4.64
CA THR A 456 -0.05 16.82 3.50
C THR A 456 0.41 15.39 3.79
N ALA A 457 1.54 15.21 4.48
CA ALA A 457 2.03 13.89 4.86
C ALA A 457 1.11 13.18 5.87
N VAL A 458 0.51 13.92 6.81
CA VAL A 458 -0.50 13.38 7.76
C VAL A 458 -1.75 12.92 7.01
N ILE A 459 -2.25 13.73 6.06
CA ILE A 459 -3.41 13.37 5.24
C ILE A 459 -3.08 12.15 4.38
N LEU A 460 -1.89 12.11 3.80
CA LEU A 460 -1.41 10.99 3.00
C LEU A 460 -1.33 9.69 3.82
N PHE A 461 -0.88 9.75 5.06
CA PHE A 461 -0.87 8.60 5.96
C PHE A 461 -2.29 8.11 6.27
N TRP A 462 -3.19 9.03 6.56
CA TRP A 462 -4.56 8.70 6.96
C TRP A 462 -5.39 8.12 5.83
N MET A 463 -5.24 8.68 4.62
CA MET A 463 -6.02 8.27 3.44
C MET A 463 -5.31 7.24 2.56
N GLY A 464 -4.00 7.03 2.75
CA GLY A 464 -3.18 6.15 1.93
C GLY A 464 -3.34 4.66 2.28
N SER A 465 -3.03 3.80 1.32
CA SER A 465 -2.87 2.35 1.51
C SER A 465 -1.40 1.96 1.79
N GLY A 466 -1.15 0.73 2.19
CA GLY A 466 0.14 0.15 2.59
C GLY A 466 1.44 0.87 2.15
N PRO A 467 1.85 0.80 0.88
CA PRO A 467 3.10 1.43 0.41
C PRO A 467 3.10 2.96 0.56
N VAL A 468 1.94 3.61 0.40
CA VAL A 468 1.79 5.06 0.51
C VAL A 468 1.91 5.53 1.97
N LYS A 469 1.42 4.74 2.94
CA LYS A 469 1.62 5.00 4.37
C LYS A 469 3.11 4.98 4.73
N GLY A 470 3.86 4.00 4.21
CA GLY A 470 5.32 3.92 4.39
C GLY A 470 6.04 5.18 3.89
N PHE A 471 5.66 5.68 2.70
CA PHE A 471 6.18 6.94 2.18
C PHE A 471 5.85 8.14 3.08
N ALA A 472 4.62 8.26 3.58
CA ALA A 472 4.23 9.35 4.46
C ALA A 472 5.05 9.37 5.77
N VAL A 473 5.33 8.18 6.34
CA VAL A 473 6.17 8.05 7.53
C VAL A 473 7.62 8.48 7.26
N THR A 474 8.22 8.00 6.16
CA THR A 474 9.61 8.37 5.80
C THR A 474 9.74 9.85 5.49
N LEU A 475 8.78 10.44 4.77
CA LEU A 475 8.74 11.87 4.47
C LEU A 475 8.64 12.71 5.75
N THR A 476 7.70 12.37 6.63
CA THR A 476 7.50 13.06 7.92
C THR A 476 8.76 12.99 8.78
N ALA A 477 9.34 11.79 8.92
CA ALA A 477 10.57 11.57 9.66
C ALA A 477 11.73 12.42 9.10
N GLY A 478 11.87 12.42 7.78
CA GLY A 478 12.89 13.19 7.08
C GLY A 478 12.75 14.71 7.28
N ILE A 479 11.53 15.23 7.21
CA ILE A 479 11.26 16.66 7.46
C ILE A 479 11.61 17.04 8.90
N ILE A 480 11.18 16.27 9.89
CA ILE A 480 11.47 16.55 11.32
C ILE A 480 12.97 16.50 11.57
N ALA A 481 13.65 15.46 11.05
CA ALA A 481 15.09 15.33 11.19
C ALA A 481 15.83 16.48 10.50
N SER A 482 15.39 16.90 9.28
CA SER A 482 16.00 18.02 8.54
C SER A 482 15.84 19.35 9.26
N MET A 483 14.68 19.63 9.82
CA MET A 483 14.47 20.83 10.63
C MET A 483 15.40 20.85 11.84
N TYR A 484 15.54 19.72 12.55
CA TYR A 484 16.43 19.63 13.70
C TYR A 484 17.89 19.82 13.30
N THR A 485 18.37 19.12 12.28
CA THR A 485 19.77 19.20 11.85
C THR A 485 20.12 20.55 11.22
N ALA A 486 19.21 21.19 10.47
CA ALA A 486 19.45 22.50 9.90
C ALA A 486 19.40 23.63 10.95
N ILE A 487 18.40 23.64 11.83
CA ILE A 487 18.20 24.75 12.78
C ILE A 487 19.13 24.63 14.01
N VAL A 488 19.23 23.41 14.57
CA VAL A 488 20.00 23.18 15.79
C VAL A 488 21.41 22.70 15.47
N GLY A 489 21.54 21.69 14.60
CA GLY A 489 22.84 21.07 14.28
C GLY A 489 23.83 22.05 13.65
N THR A 490 23.42 22.72 12.56
CA THR A 490 24.33 23.65 11.86
C THR A 490 24.61 24.89 12.70
N ARG A 491 23.63 25.38 13.48
CA ARG A 491 23.87 26.50 14.43
C ARG A 491 24.93 26.16 15.48
N MET A 492 24.87 24.93 16.03
CA MET A 492 25.88 24.47 17.01
C MET A 492 27.29 24.48 16.43
N VAL A 493 27.43 24.06 15.14
CA VAL A 493 28.71 24.07 14.45
C VAL A 493 29.20 25.50 14.24
N PHE A 494 28.37 26.42 13.76
CA PHE A 494 28.75 27.81 13.57
C PHE A 494 29.06 28.53 14.89
N ASP A 495 28.25 28.35 15.92
CA ASP A 495 28.49 28.95 17.25
C ASP A 495 29.79 28.41 17.88
N PHE A 496 30.12 27.14 17.65
CA PHE A 496 31.38 26.55 18.11
C PHE A 496 32.59 27.17 17.39
N LEU A 497 32.53 27.26 16.07
CA LEU A 497 33.63 27.78 15.25
C LEU A 497 33.88 29.29 15.48
N GLU A 498 32.81 30.07 15.61
CA GLU A 498 32.85 31.50 15.86
C GLU A 498 33.37 31.74 17.27
N GLY A 499 32.87 31.02 18.30
CA GLY A 499 33.29 31.19 19.70
C GLY A 499 34.75 30.82 19.96
N HIS A 500 35.37 30.00 19.11
CA HIS A 500 36.81 29.68 19.19
C HIS A 500 37.68 30.51 18.21
N GLY A 501 37.06 31.43 17.45
CA GLY A 501 37.80 32.28 16.51
C GLY A 501 38.28 31.57 15.25
N TYR A 502 37.80 30.32 15.00
CA TYR A 502 38.19 29.56 13.80
C TYR A 502 37.50 30.08 12.51
N LEU A 503 36.39 30.80 12.66
CA LEU A 503 35.64 31.32 11.54
C LEU A 503 35.19 32.76 11.79
N ASN A 504 35.74 33.71 11.00
CA ASN A 504 35.43 35.14 11.11
C ASN A 504 34.70 35.71 9.91
N LYS A 505 34.57 34.95 8.81
CA LYS A 505 33.93 35.36 7.57
C LYS A 505 33.41 34.15 6.80
N LEU A 506 32.22 34.20 6.26
CA LEU A 506 31.72 33.27 5.26
C LEU A 506 31.84 33.83 3.85
N THR A 507 32.53 33.07 2.99
CA THR A 507 32.60 33.36 1.57
C THR A 507 31.68 32.41 0.83
N MET A 508 30.71 32.92 0.09
CA MET A 508 29.75 32.17 -0.67
C MET A 508 29.75 32.65 -2.11
N THR A 509 29.66 31.77 -3.08
CA THR A 509 29.55 32.11 -4.51
C THR A 509 28.16 32.71 -4.77
N GLN A 510 28.06 33.61 -5.71
CA GLN A 510 26.79 34.22 -6.13
C GLN A 510 26.67 34.08 -7.66
N TRP A 511 25.84 33.16 -8.12
CA TRP A 511 25.56 32.98 -9.56
C TRP A 511 24.43 33.93 -10.01
N VAL A 512 23.41 34.09 -9.20
CA VAL A 512 22.29 35.01 -9.47
C VAL A 512 22.60 36.32 -8.75
N LYS A 513 22.96 37.36 -9.48
CA LYS A 513 23.17 38.73 -8.95
C LYS A 513 21.77 39.34 -8.64
N GLU A 514 21.76 40.50 -8.00
CA GLU A 514 20.55 41.26 -7.81
C GLU A 514 19.89 41.57 -9.17
N THR A 515 18.69 41.02 -9.33
CA THR A 515 17.89 41.23 -10.54
C THR A 515 16.89 42.36 -10.32
N LYS A 516 16.51 43.00 -11.41
CA LYS A 516 15.49 44.06 -11.43
C LYS A 516 14.45 43.75 -12.51
N VAL A 517 13.99 42.51 -12.55
CA VAL A 517 13.02 42.04 -13.53
C VAL A 517 11.62 42.51 -13.12
N ASP A 518 10.87 43.04 -14.03
CA ASP A 518 9.45 43.35 -13.83
C ASP A 518 8.59 42.13 -14.14
N PHE A 519 8.38 41.31 -13.12
CA PHE A 519 7.59 40.08 -13.20
C PHE A 519 6.09 40.41 -13.34
N MET A 520 5.62 41.51 -12.69
CA MET A 520 4.22 41.87 -12.70
C MET A 520 3.76 42.39 -14.06
N ALA A 521 4.64 43.03 -14.85
CA ALA A 521 4.34 43.38 -16.22
C ALA A 521 4.11 42.15 -17.11
N LYS A 522 4.87 41.07 -16.88
CA LYS A 522 4.79 39.82 -17.67
C LYS A 522 3.65 38.86 -17.22
N ARG A 523 2.88 39.20 -16.18
CA ARG A 523 1.87 38.32 -15.58
C ARG A 523 0.81 37.81 -16.57
N TRP A 524 0.39 38.66 -17.52
CA TRP A 524 -0.63 38.28 -18.49
C TRP A 524 -0.10 37.29 -19.53
N VAL A 525 1.13 37.48 -20.00
CA VAL A 525 1.77 36.58 -20.95
C VAL A 525 1.99 35.20 -20.28
N ALA A 526 2.48 35.21 -19.05
CA ALA A 526 2.70 34.00 -18.27
C ALA A 526 1.37 33.27 -17.98
N GLY A 527 0.32 34.02 -17.58
CA GLY A 527 -1.01 33.48 -17.33
C GLY A 527 -1.65 32.84 -18.57
N ILE A 528 -1.54 33.50 -19.73
CA ILE A 528 -2.04 32.96 -21.00
C ILE A 528 -1.26 31.69 -21.39
N ALA A 529 0.07 31.71 -21.29
CA ALA A 529 0.89 30.54 -21.58
C ALA A 529 0.51 29.34 -20.68
N SER A 530 0.31 29.59 -19.37
CA SER A 530 -0.18 28.57 -18.44
C SER A 530 -1.54 28.03 -18.85
N LEU A 531 -2.47 28.90 -19.19
CA LEU A 531 -3.82 28.51 -19.61
C LEU A 531 -3.81 27.64 -20.86
N VAL A 532 -2.97 27.99 -21.84
CA VAL A 532 -2.80 27.21 -23.07
C VAL A 532 -2.22 25.84 -22.78
N ILE A 533 -1.19 25.73 -21.91
CA ILE A 533 -0.59 24.45 -21.51
C ILE A 533 -1.63 23.61 -20.77
N ILE A 534 -2.36 24.18 -19.80
CA ILE A 534 -3.39 23.47 -19.07
C ILE A 534 -4.51 23.01 -20.01
N ALA A 535 -5.05 23.89 -20.84
CA ALA A 535 -6.13 23.53 -21.75
C ALA A 535 -5.70 22.45 -22.76
N GLY A 536 -4.50 22.58 -23.36
CA GLY A 536 -3.97 21.59 -24.30
C GLY A 536 -3.71 20.23 -23.65
N SER A 537 -3.11 20.22 -22.46
CA SER A 537 -2.79 18.98 -21.76
C SER A 537 -4.05 18.30 -21.17
N LEU A 538 -5.05 19.08 -20.72
CA LEU A 538 -6.33 18.54 -20.29
C LEU A 538 -7.15 17.99 -21.47
N ALA A 539 -7.06 18.61 -22.64
CA ALA A 539 -7.70 18.07 -23.85
C ALA A 539 -7.14 16.67 -24.19
N VAL A 540 -5.81 16.48 -24.06
CA VAL A 540 -5.19 15.14 -24.19
C VAL A 540 -5.70 14.19 -23.10
N ALA A 541 -5.80 14.66 -21.86
CA ALA A 541 -6.29 13.83 -20.75
C ALA A 541 -7.74 13.37 -21.00
N VAL A 542 -8.61 14.26 -21.48
CA VAL A 542 -10.00 13.92 -21.82
C VAL A 542 -10.06 12.95 -23.02
N HIS A 543 -9.25 13.17 -24.05
CA HIS A 543 -9.19 12.27 -25.21
C HIS A 543 -8.76 10.85 -24.84
N ARG A 544 -7.83 10.71 -23.92
CA ARG A 544 -7.36 9.40 -23.44
C ARG A 544 -8.34 8.69 -22.49
N GLY A 545 -9.25 9.40 -21.87
CA GLY A 545 -10.31 8.85 -21.01
C GLY A 545 -9.79 7.86 -19.94
N SER A 546 -10.33 6.64 -19.94
CA SER A 546 -9.96 5.57 -18.97
C SER A 546 -8.51 5.10 -19.07
N ALA A 547 -7.85 5.29 -20.22
CA ALA A 547 -6.44 4.92 -20.41
C ALA A 547 -5.46 5.72 -19.55
N ASN A 548 -5.91 6.83 -18.94
CA ASN A 548 -5.11 7.58 -17.98
C ASN A 548 -5.00 6.89 -16.59
N PHE A 549 -5.87 5.93 -16.30
CA PHE A 549 -5.97 5.33 -14.96
C PHE A 549 -5.41 3.92 -14.96
N GLY A 550 -4.56 3.61 -14.00
CA GLY A 550 -4.07 2.27 -13.73
C GLY A 550 -5.13 1.36 -13.11
N VAL A 551 -4.80 0.09 -12.93
CA VAL A 551 -5.70 -0.91 -12.33
C VAL A 551 -6.12 -0.55 -10.91
N ASP A 552 -5.29 0.17 -10.18
CA ASP A 552 -5.61 0.71 -8.84
C ASP A 552 -6.94 1.47 -8.82
N PHE A 553 -7.34 2.09 -9.95
CA PHE A 553 -8.52 2.93 -10.03
C PHE A 553 -9.64 2.34 -10.90
N THR A 554 -9.28 1.57 -11.94
CA THR A 554 -10.27 0.99 -12.84
C THR A 554 -10.73 -0.40 -12.39
N GLY A 555 -9.94 -1.04 -11.53
CA GLY A 555 -10.03 -2.47 -11.30
C GLY A 555 -9.49 -3.25 -12.51
N GLY A 556 -9.44 -4.57 -12.38
CA GLY A 556 -8.89 -5.49 -13.37
C GLY A 556 -7.53 -6.05 -12.97
N GLN A 557 -6.81 -6.58 -13.95
CA GLN A 557 -5.48 -7.16 -13.75
C GLN A 557 -4.43 -6.41 -14.56
N GLN A 558 -3.27 -6.20 -13.96
CA GLN A 558 -2.07 -5.68 -14.63
C GLN A 558 -0.96 -6.70 -14.53
N LEU A 559 -0.46 -7.12 -15.67
CA LEU A 559 0.68 -8.01 -15.79
C LEU A 559 1.89 -7.20 -16.25
N THR A 560 3.01 -7.33 -15.54
CA THR A 560 4.30 -6.80 -15.97
C THR A 560 5.18 -7.96 -16.38
N LEU A 561 5.55 -7.98 -17.63
CA LEU A 561 6.23 -9.10 -18.28
C LEU A 561 7.61 -8.67 -18.78
N ASP A 562 8.64 -9.45 -18.47
CA ASP A 562 9.94 -9.38 -19.14
C ASP A 562 9.86 -10.12 -20.48
N PHE A 563 10.74 -9.78 -21.42
CA PHE A 563 10.78 -10.41 -22.72
C PHE A 563 12.21 -10.42 -23.31
N VAL A 564 12.48 -11.40 -24.12
CA VAL A 564 13.76 -11.50 -24.85
C VAL A 564 13.67 -10.74 -26.18
N GLN A 565 12.54 -10.89 -26.88
CA GLN A 565 12.29 -10.21 -28.15
C GLN A 565 11.02 -9.35 -28.05
N LYS A 566 11.15 -8.08 -28.45
CA LYS A 566 10.04 -7.13 -28.44
C LYS A 566 9.03 -7.46 -29.53
N ALA A 567 7.77 -7.68 -29.13
CA ALA A 567 6.66 -7.84 -30.04
C ALA A 567 6.02 -6.48 -30.37
N GLU A 568 5.47 -6.33 -31.55
CA GLU A 568 4.79 -5.11 -31.94
C GLU A 568 3.43 -4.96 -31.26
N VAL A 569 3.10 -3.75 -30.80
CA VAL A 569 1.92 -3.48 -29.97
C VAL A 569 0.63 -3.82 -30.72
N ASP A 570 0.56 -3.55 -32.01
CA ASP A 570 -0.66 -3.82 -32.80
C ASP A 570 -0.87 -5.31 -33.04
N THR A 571 0.22 -6.08 -33.19
CA THR A 571 0.17 -7.54 -33.27
C THR A 571 -0.26 -8.17 -31.97
N LEU A 572 0.28 -7.69 -30.82
CA LEU A 572 -0.16 -8.10 -29.49
C LEU A 572 -1.66 -7.82 -29.28
N ARG A 573 -2.10 -6.62 -29.67
CA ARG A 573 -3.50 -6.22 -29.53
C ARG A 573 -4.43 -7.10 -30.36
N ALA A 574 -4.04 -7.40 -31.62
CA ALA A 574 -4.83 -8.26 -32.49
C ALA A 574 -4.95 -9.69 -31.95
N ALA A 575 -3.86 -10.25 -31.43
CA ALA A 575 -3.83 -11.58 -30.84
C ALA A 575 -4.72 -11.69 -29.60
N LEU A 576 -4.61 -10.71 -28.67
CA LEU A 576 -5.43 -10.67 -27.46
C LEU A 576 -6.91 -10.43 -27.75
N ALA A 577 -7.21 -9.56 -28.73
CA ALA A 577 -8.59 -9.35 -29.20
C ALA A 577 -9.18 -10.61 -29.83
N GLY A 578 -8.39 -11.38 -30.60
CA GLY A 578 -8.80 -12.67 -31.16
C GLY A 578 -9.15 -13.72 -30.09
N ALA A 579 -8.58 -13.62 -28.91
CA ALA A 579 -8.90 -14.45 -27.75
C ALA A 579 -10.07 -13.91 -26.90
N GLY A 580 -10.73 -12.82 -27.32
CA GLY A 580 -11.87 -12.23 -26.61
C GLY A 580 -11.51 -11.11 -25.63
N LEU A 581 -10.23 -10.74 -25.51
CA LEU A 581 -9.76 -9.65 -24.67
C LEU A 581 -9.76 -8.34 -25.48
N THR A 582 -10.88 -7.61 -25.47
CA THR A 582 -11.07 -6.41 -26.30
C THR A 582 -10.63 -5.11 -25.65
N ASP A 583 -10.66 -5.02 -24.30
CA ASP A 583 -10.22 -3.84 -23.54
C ASP A 583 -8.86 -4.11 -22.92
N VAL A 584 -7.81 -4.03 -23.76
CA VAL A 584 -6.45 -4.33 -23.36
C VAL A 584 -5.58 -3.08 -23.47
N GLY A 585 -5.01 -2.65 -22.34
CA GLY A 585 -3.98 -1.62 -22.30
C GLY A 585 -2.59 -2.24 -22.48
N ILE A 586 -1.89 -1.90 -23.56
CA ILE A 586 -0.55 -2.43 -23.86
C ILE A 586 0.45 -1.28 -23.81
N GLN A 587 1.49 -1.37 -22.97
CA GLN A 587 2.49 -0.33 -22.87
C GLN A 587 3.85 -0.93 -22.57
N TYR A 588 4.89 -0.56 -23.36
CA TYR A 588 6.27 -0.82 -23.00
C TYR A 588 6.79 0.24 -22.05
N GLN A 589 7.35 -0.18 -20.94
CA GLN A 589 7.90 0.69 -19.90
C GLN A 589 9.38 0.37 -19.70
N ARG A 590 10.20 1.38 -19.44
CA ARG A 590 11.61 1.15 -19.07
C ARG A 590 11.67 0.65 -17.64
N SER A 591 12.29 -0.50 -17.45
CA SER A 591 12.62 -1.05 -16.14
C SER A 591 14.12 -0.92 -15.92
N GLY A 592 14.53 -0.06 -14.97
CA GLY A 592 15.88 -0.02 -14.41
C GLY A 592 17.00 0.52 -15.29
N THR A 593 18.17 0.46 -14.76
CA THR A 593 19.47 1.06 -15.00
C THR A 593 20.05 1.01 -16.41
N THR A 594 20.92 2.01 -16.67
CA THR A 594 21.63 2.37 -17.89
C THR A 594 22.46 1.26 -18.57
N GLU A 595 22.72 0.12 -17.93
CA GLU A 595 23.57 -0.96 -18.50
C GLU A 595 22.78 -2.06 -19.21
N LYS A 596 21.50 -2.22 -18.91
CA LYS A 596 20.57 -3.04 -19.70
C LYS A 596 19.29 -2.22 -19.88
N GLN A 597 19.04 -1.78 -21.09
CA GLN A 597 17.76 -1.18 -21.49
C GLN A 597 16.68 -2.30 -21.45
N ASN A 598 16.35 -2.78 -20.29
CA ASN A 598 15.27 -3.73 -20.14
C ASN A 598 13.97 -2.94 -20.17
N GLU A 599 13.32 -2.95 -21.31
CA GLU A 599 11.91 -2.59 -21.39
C GLU A 599 11.12 -3.77 -20.83
N VAL A 600 10.04 -3.50 -20.12
CA VAL A 600 9.06 -4.50 -19.69
C VAL A 600 7.74 -4.21 -20.38
N LEU A 601 6.98 -5.25 -20.67
CA LEU A 601 5.64 -5.13 -21.20
C LEU A 601 4.65 -5.02 -20.02
N ALA A 602 3.98 -3.87 -19.89
CA ALA A 602 2.84 -3.70 -18.99
C ALA A 602 1.55 -3.97 -19.79
N LEU A 603 0.84 -5.00 -19.38
CA LEU A 603 -0.40 -5.44 -19.99
C LEU A 603 -1.53 -5.28 -18.97
N LYS A 604 -2.53 -4.46 -19.29
CA LYS A 604 -3.72 -4.26 -18.48
C LYS A 604 -4.91 -4.96 -19.12
N VAL A 605 -5.59 -5.80 -18.37
CA VAL A 605 -6.77 -6.54 -18.83
C VAL A 605 -7.92 -6.40 -17.84
N ALA A 606 -9.15 -6.39 -18.35
CA ALA A 606 -10.36 -6.33 -17.54
C ALA A 606 -10.89 -7.73 -17.23
N GLY A 607 -11.19 -8.01 -15.97
CA GLY A 607 -11.77 -9.28 -15.51
C GLY A 607 -10.81 -10.12 -14.66
N PRO A 608 -11.33 -10.96 -13.76
CA PRO A 608 -10.53 -11.71 -12.79
C PRO A 608 -9.71 -12.87 -13.38
N GLU A 609 -10.11 -13.41 -14.56
CA GLU A 609 -9.42 -14.52 -15.23
C GLU A 609 -8.70 -14.09 -16.52
N ALA A 610 -8.82 -12.82 -16.87
CA ALA A 610 -8.30 -12.28 -18.12
C ALA A 610 -6.76 -12.33 -18.18
N GLY A 611 -6.09 -12.22 -17.06
CA GLY A 611 -4.63 -12.31 -16.96
C GLY A 611 -4.08 -13.68 -17.31
N ALA A 612 -4.70 -14.74 -16.83
CA ALA A 612 -4.31 -16.12 -17.17
C ALA A 612 -4.50 -16.40 -18.67
N LEU A 613 -5.63 -15.97 -19.22
CA LEU A 613 -5.88 -16.08 -20.66
C LEU A 613 -4.87 -15.27 -21.49
N ALA A 614 -4.55 -14.06 -21.04
CA ALA A 614 -3.55 -13.23 -21.71
C ALA A 614 -2.17 -13.89 -21.69
N GLN A 615 -1.74 -14.46 -20.56
CA GLN A 615 -0.48 -15.20 -20.44
C GLN A 615 -0.46 -16.43 -21.37
N GLN A 616 -1.56 -17.17 -21.45
CA GLN A 616 -1.68 -18.31 -22.36
C GLN A 616 -1.52 -17.89 -23.83
N VAL A 617 -2.22 -16.85 -24.27
CA VAL A 617 -2.13 -16.31 -25.64
C VAL A 617 -0.71 -15.86 -25.96
N LEU A 618 -0.05 -15.18 -25.02
CA LEU A 618 1.33 -14.73 -25.18
C LEU A 618 2.31 -15.92 -25.29
N ALA A 619 2.12 -16.98 -24.49
CA ALA A 619 2.95 -18.17 -24.54
C ALA A 619 2.77 -18.96 -25.84
N GLU A 620 1.54 -19.07 -26.35
CA GLU A 620 1.21 -19.81 -27.55
C GLU A 620 1.58 -19.08 -28.85
N GLN A 621 1.29 -17.78 -28.95
CA GLN A 621 1.43 -17.02 -30.19
C GLN A 621 2.74 -16.24 -30.29
N PHE A 622 3.43 -16.00 -29.16
CA PHE A 622 4.68 -15.23 -29.09
C PHE A 622 5.79 -16.00 -28.39
N ALA A 623 5.94 -17.29 -28.70
CA ALA A 623 6.93 -18.16 -28.06
C ALA A 623 8.36 -17.62 -28.17
N ASP A 624 8.72 -16.94 -29.28
CA ASP A 624 10.04 -16.33 -29.48
C ASP A 624 10.32 -15.16 -28.52
N SER A 625 9.28 -14.47 -28.10
CA SER A 625 9.43 -13.35 -27.15
C SER A 625 9.74 -13.80 -25.73
N LYS A 626 9.48 -15.07 -25.38
CA LYS A 626 9.75 -15.67 -24.07
C LYS A 626 9.28 -14.78 -22.92
N PHE A 627 8.03 -14.36 -22.97
CA PHE A 627 7.44 -13.52 -21.94
C PHE A 627 7.51 -14.22 -20.57
N LYS A 628 8.08 -13.51 -19.58
CA LYS A 628 8.19 -13.97 -18.20
C LYS A 628 7.42 -13.01 -17.30
N LEU A 629 6.50 -13.51 -16.50
CA LEU A 629 5.76 -12.71 -15.53
C LEU A 629 6.68 -12.24 -14.40
N LEU A 630 6.79 -10.93 -14.23
CA LEU A 630 7.54 -10.27 -13.15
C LEU A 630 6.64 -9.76 -12.03
N GLN A 631 5.48 -9.22 -12.42
CA GLN A 631 4.52 -8.68 -11.45
C GLN A 631 3.10 -8.87 -11.96
N GLU A 632 2.22 -9.18 -11.02
CA GLU A 632 0.79 -9.27 -11.25
C GLU A 632 0.05 -8.53 -10.15
N ASP A 633 -0.77 -7.57 -10.56
CA ASP A 633 -1.62 -6.80 -9.68
C ASP A 633 -3.08 -7.03 -10.08
N THR A 634 -3.87 -7.60 -9.19
CA THR A 634 -5.31 -7.80 -9.38
C THR A 634 -6.06 -6.94 -8.39
N VAL A 635 -6.91 -6.07 -8.87
CA VAL A 635 -7.70 -5.13 -8.05
C VAL A 635 -9.17 -5.27 -8.39
N GLY A 636 -9.98 -5.51 -7.37
CA GLY A 636 -11.44 -5.55 -7.53
C GLY A 636 -12.01 -4.17 -7.90
N PRO A 637 -13.04 -4.09 -8.76
CA PRO A 637 -13.61 -2.81 -9.20
C PRO A 637 -14.16 -1.93 -8.05
N GLN A 638 -14.57 -2.54 -6.95
CA GLN A 638 -15.04 -1.82 -5.76
C GLN A 638 -13.88 -1.10 -5.07
N VAL A 639 -12.73 -1.78 -4.92
CA VAL A 639 -11.51 -1.20 -4.35
C VAL A 639 -11.03 -0.03 -5.21
N GLY A 640 -11.05 -0.19 -6.54
CA GLY A 640 -10.65 0.87 -7.46
C GLY A 640 -11.47 2.15 -7.28
N ARG A 641 -12.79 2.04 -7.18
CA ARG A 641 -13.68 3.20 -6.92
C ARG A 641 -13.41 3.84 -5.56
N GLU A 642 -13.13 3.02 -4.55
CA GLU A 642 -12.81 3.52 -3.21
C GLU A 642 -11.48 4.28 -3.18
N LEU A 643 -10.45 3.76 -3.84
CA LEU A 643 -9.15 4.43 -3.97
C LEU A 643 -9.25 5.74 -4.75
N GLN A 644 -10.06 5.80 -5.83
CA GLN A 644 -10.36 7.06 -6.53
C GLN A 644 -10.98 8.09 -5.59
N ARG A 645 -12.02 7.69 -4.85
CA ARG A 645 -12.72 8.57 -3.91
C ARG A 645 -11.77 9.06 -2.81
N SER A 646 -11.00 8.15 -2.22
CA SER A 646 -10.03 8.48 -1.17
C SER A 646 -8.95 9.44 -1.66
N GLY A 647 -8.43 9.23 -2.88
CA GLY A 647 -7.44 10.11 -3.49
C GLY A 647 -8.00 11.52 -3.73
N LEU A 648 -9.22 11.65 -4.26
CA LEU A 648 -9.87 12.95 -4.46
C LEU A 648 -10.15 13.67 -3.13
N ILE A 649 -10.60 12.93 -2.11
CA ILE A 649 -10.82 13.47 -0.77
C ILE A 649 -9.50 13.94 -0.17
N ALA A 650 -8.42 13.16 -0.30
CA ALA A 650 -7.10 13.54 0.22
C ALA A 650 -6.58 14.84 -0.41
N ILE A 651 -6.71 15.00 -1.73
CA ILE A 651 -6.36 16.23 -2.43
C ILE A 651 -7.24 17.40 -1.94
N GLY A 652 -8.54 17.19 -1.84
CA GLY A 652 -9.48 18.21 -1.34
C GLY A 652 -9.17 18.65 0.09
N LEU A 653 -8.96 17.68 1.01
CA LEU A 653 -8.60 17.97 2.40
C LEU A 653 -7.26 18.69 2.50
N SER A 654 -6.28 18.34 1.67
CA SER A 654 -4.98 19.01 1.64
C SER A 654 -5.13 20.47 1.21
N LEU A 655 -5.91 20.76 0.18
CA LEU A 655 -6.19 22.12 -0.25
C LEU A 655 -6.93 22.93 0.83
N VAL A 656 -7.96 22.34 1.44
CA VAL A 656 -8.71 23.00 2.53
C VAL A 656 -7.83 23.26 3.74
N GLY A 657 -7.03 22.26 4.15
CA GLY A 657 -6.07 22.41 5.26
C GLY A 657 -5.05 23.51 5.01
N MET A 658 -4.54 23.61 3.77
CA MET A 658 -3.60 24.67 3.38
C MET A 658 -4.27 26.04 3.35
N ILE A 659 -5.50 26.16 2.83
CA ILE A 659 -6.26 27.41 2.87
C ILE A 659 -6.41 27.88 4.31
N LEU A 660 -6.86 26.97 5.18
CA LEU A 660 -7.07 27.28 6.58
C LEU A 660 -5.77 27.73 7.26
N TYR A 661 -4.69 26.97 7.08
CA TYR A 661 -3.39 27.29 7.66
C TYR A 661 -2.87 28.66 7.17
N ILE A 662 -2.86 28.88 5.85
CA ILE A 662 -2.33 30.11 5.28
C ILE A 662 -3.21 31.32 5.68
N THR A 663 -4.53 31.15 5.79
CA THR A 663 -5.44 32.22 6.24
C THR A 663 -5.17 32.61 7.70
N ILE A 664 -4.91 31.64 8.57
CA ILE A 664 -4.57 31.91 10.00
C ILE A 664 -3.20 32.58 10.12
N ARG A 665 -2.26 32.17 9.29
CA ARG A 665 -0.84 32.60 9.39
C ARG A 665 -0.59 33.90 8.64
N PHE A 666 -1.31 34.13 7.53
CA PHE A 666 -1.21 35.29 6.65
C PHE A 666 -2.60 35.95 6.49
N GLU A 667 -2.72 36.95 5.63
CA GLU A 667 -4.00 37.57 5.27
C GLU A 667 -4.73 36.70 4.21
N PHE A 668 -6.05 36.80 4.13
CA PHE A 668 -6.90 36.05 3.20
C PHE A 668 -6.44 36.15 1.72
N SER A 669 -5.97 37.33 1.28
CA SER A 669 -5.48 37.52 -0.09
C SER A 669 -4.27 36.62 -0.42
N PHE A 670 -3.41 36.36 0.56
CA PHE A 670 -2.27 35.45 0.42
C PHE A 670 -2.77 34.00 0.30
N ALA A 671 -3.79 33.61 1.07
CA ALA A 671 -4.36 32.27 0.98
C ALA A 671 -4.96 32.02 -0.41
N VAL A 672 -5.73 32.96 -0.96
CA VAL A 672 -6.30 32.85 -2.31
C VAL A 672 -5.19 32.74 -3.37
N GLY A 673 -4.15 33.55 -3.27
CA GLY A 673 -2.99 33.49 -4.18
C GLY A 673 -2.28 32.15 -4.13
N ALA A 674 -2.02 31.62 -2.92
CA ALA A 674 -1.38 30.33 -2.73
C ALA A 674 -2.20 29.17 -3.32
N VAL A 675 -3.51 29.14 -3.03
CA VAL A 675 -4.41 28.08 -3.53
C VAL A 675 -4.53 28.12 -5.05
N ALA A 676 -4.60 29.32 -5.65
CA ALA A 676 -4.60 29.45 -7.10
C ALA A 676 -3.29 28.88 -7.72
N GLY A 677 -2.13 29.14 -7.09
CA GLY A 677 -0.86 28.52 -7.47
C GLY A 677 -0.86 27.00 -7.33
N LEU A 678 -1.42 26.48 -6.23
CA LEU A 678 -1.52 25.02 -6.01
C LEU A 678 -2.43 24.34 -7.03
N LEU A 679 -3.59 24.90 -7.31
CA LEU A 679 -4.52 24.38 -8.33
C LEU A 679 -3.87 24.41 -9.71
N HIS A 680 -3.18 25.50 -10.05
CA HIS A 680 -2.40 25.60 -11.28
C HIS A 680 -1.36 24.46 -11.38
N ASN A 681 -0.57 24.23 -10.32
CA ASN A 681 0.46 23.21 -10.31
C ASN A 681 -0.13 21.80 -10.43
N LEU A 682 -1.23 21.55 -9.73
CA LEU A 682 -1.95 20.28 -9.81
C LEU A 682 -2.44 20.02 -11.25
N LEU A 683 -3.08 21.02 -11.88
CA LEU A 683 -3.60 20.90 -13.25
C LEU A 683 -2.49 20.71 -14.28
N ILE A 684 -1.39 21.45 -14.17
CA ILE A 684 -0.21 21.25 -15.05
C ILE A 684 0.38 19.86 -14.84
N THR A 685 0.55 19.43 -13.60
CA THR A 685 1.14 18.12 -13.31
C THR A 685 0.27 17.00 -13.86
N ILE A 686 -1.04 17.02 -13.60
CA ILE A 686 -2.00 16.05 -14.13
C ILE A 686 -1.99 16.06 -15.66
N GLY A 687 -2.10 17.25 -16.26
CA GLY A 687 -2.17 17.40 -17.70
C GLY A 687 -0.92 16.88 -18.40
N LEU A 688 0.26 17.35 -18.02
CA LEU A 688 1.53 16.92 -18.63
C LEU A 688 1.81 15.44 -18.36
N TYR A 689 1.43 14.89 -17.19
CA TYR A 689 1.56 13.47 -16.91
C TYR A 689 0.77 12.62 -17.91
N CYS A 690 -0.45 13.06 -18.29
CA CYS A 690 -1.24 12.44 -19.36
C CYS A 690 -0.60 12.61 -20.76
N VAL A 691 0.03 13.75 -21.04
CA VAL A 691 0.75 13.96 -22.29
C VAL A 691 1.93 12.99 -22.44
N PHE A 692 2.61 12.69 -21.32
CA PHE A 692 3.67 11.66 -21.29
C PHE A 692 3.12 10.23 -21.31
N GLN A 693 1.83 10.07 -21.53
CA GLN A 693 1.12 8.77 -21.66
C GLN A 693 1.28 7.86 -20.43
N ARG A 694 1.47 8.43 -19.25
CA ARG A 694 1.57 7.66 -18.01
C ARG A 694 0.18 7.44 -17.39
N GLN A 695 0.07 6.39 -16.58
CA GLN A 695 -1.16 6.03 -15.89
C GLN A 695 -1.09 6.46 -14.43
N PHE A 696 -2.18 7.02 -13.93
CA PHE A 696 -2.32 7.32 -12.52
C PHE A 696 -2.42 6.03 -11.71
N SER A 697 -1.66 5.96 -10.64
CA SER A 697 -1.64 4.91 -9.63
C SER A 697 -1.75 5.52 -8.24
N THR A 698 -1.85 4.71 -7.20
CA THR A 698 -1.82 5.17 -5.81
C THR A 698 -0.53 5.90 -5.47
N THR A 699 0.61 5.48 -6.04
CA THR A 699 1.90 6.16 -5.89
C THR A 699 1.92 7.53 -6.58
N THR A 700 1.23 7.69 -7.69
CA THR A 700 1.09 9.00 -8.38
C THR A 700 0.29 9.98 -7.53
N ILE A 701 -0.76 9.54 -6.83
CA ILE A 701 -1.48 10.40 -5.87
C ILE A 701 -0.56 10.86 -4.75
N ALA A 702 0.28 9.97 -4.22
CA ALA A 702 1.27 10.36 -3.21
C ALA A 702 2.24 11.43 -3.74
N ALA A 703 2.68 11.32 -5.00
CA ALA A 703 3.49 12.36 -5.65
C ALA A 703 2.73 13.69 -5.79
N LEU A 704 1.46 13.67 -6.23
CA LEU A 704 0.64 14.89 -6.35
C LEU A 704 0.45 15.59 -5.00
N LEU A 705 0.17 14.84 -3.93
CA LEU A 705 0.05 15.39 -2.58
C LEU A 705 1.38 15.97 -2.09
N THR A 706 2.49 15.32 -2.41
CA THR A 706 3.84 15.83 -2.10
C THR A 706 4.14 17.11 -2.86
N VAL A 707 3.77 17.20 -4.14
CA VAL A 707 3.89 18.42 -4.95
C VAL A 707 3.08 19.56 -4.33
N LEU A 708 1.87 19.29 -3.86
CA LEU A 708 1.06 20.30 -3.18
C LEU A 708 1.77 20.84 -1.92
N GLY A 709 2.32 19.94 -1.07
CA GLY A 709 3.07 20.32 0.12
C GLY A 709 4.33 21.11 -0.19
N TYR A 710 5.11 20.65 -1.15
CA TYR A 710 6.38 21.26 -1.53
C TYR A 710 6.20 22.61 -2.23
N SER A 711 5.24 22.70 -3.15
CA SER A 711 5.01 23.92 -3.93
C SER A 711 4.59 25.14 -3.10
N VAL A 712 3.93 24.89 -1.96
CA VAL A 712 3.59 25.96 -1.01
C VAL A 712 4.85 26.56 -0.38
N ASN A 713 5.92 25.80 -0.22
CA ASN A 713 7.15 26.26 0.39
C ASN A 713 7.69 27.52 -0.31
N ASP A 714 7.89 27.46 -1.62
CA ASP A 714 8.35 28.62 -2.42
C ASP A 714 7.37 29.81 -2.32
N THR A 715 6.08 29.53 -2.32
CA THR A 715 5.04 30.54 -2.19
C THR A 715 5.11 31.26 -0.83
N ILE A 716 5.27 30.51 0.26
CA ILE A 716 5.41 31.06 1.63
C ILE A 716 6.65 31.95 1.72
N VAL A 717 7.77 31.52 1.14
CA VAL A 717 9.02 32.30 1.15
C VAL A 717 8.82 33.65 0.45
N VAL A 718 8.20 33.66 -0.72
CA VAL A 718 7.89 34.89 -1.45
C VAL A 718 6.90 35.77 -0.66
N PHE A 719 5.87 35.17 -0.09
CA PHE A 719 4.84 35.88 0.66
C PHE A 719 5.35 36.47 1.98
N ASP A 720 6.24 35.76 2.68
CA ASP A 720 6.88 36.29 3.86
C ASP A 720 7.75 37.51 3.53
N ARG A 721 8.48 37.46 2.41
CA ARG A 721 9.24 38.61 1.93
C ARG A 721 8.37 39.78 1.52
N ILE A 722 7.25 39.54 0.85
CA ILE A 722 6.28 40.59 0.50
C ILE A 722 5.75 41.27 1.78
N ARG A 723 5.44 40.50 2.82
CA ARG A 723 4.99 41.00 4.10
C ARG A 723 6.08 41.81 4.80
N GLU A 724 7.33 41.35 4.79
CA GLU A 724 8.49 42.06 5.34
C GLU A 724 8.72 43.41 4.62
N THR A 725 8.79 43.41 3.27
CA THR A 725 9.02 44.57 2.45
C THR A 725 7.89 45.60 2.62
N ARG A 726 6.63 45.13 2.70
CA ARG A 726 5.47 46.01 2.96
C ARG A 726 5.57 46.73 4.31
N LYS A 727 6.00 45.99 5.37
CA LYS A 727 6.20 46.60 6.69
C LYS A 727 7.33 47.63 6.71
N LEU A 728 8.46 47.32 6.04
CA LEU A 728 9.61 48.24 5.97
C LEU A 728 9.29 49.55 5.23
N ARG A 729 8.46 49.48 4.17
CA ARG A 729 8.08 50.64 3.39
C ARG A 729 6.84 51.38 3.94
N ALA A 730 6.24 50.90 5.02
CA ALA A 730 4.97 51.41 5.59
C ALA A 730 3.91 51.69 4.51
N GLY A 731 3.96 50.91 3.40
CA GLY A 731 3.24 51.19 2.18
C GLY A 731 2.04 50.28 1.95
N ARG A 732 1.23 50.68 0.98
CA ARG A 732 0.18 49.84 0.40
C ARG A 732 0.84 48.75 -0.43
N LEU A 733 0.26 47.56 -0.38
CA LEU A 733 0.66 46.44 -1.26
C LEU A 733 0.44 46.82 -2.73
N ASP A 734 1.49 46.95 -3.52
CA ASP A 734 1.47 47.29 -4.91
C ASP A 734 2.37 46.38 -5.76
N ALA A 735 2.35 46.55 -7.08
CA ALA A 735 3.18 45.78 -7.99
C ALA A 735 4.69 46.00 -7.77
N GLY A 736 5.07 47.19 -7.28
CA GLY A 736 6.48 47.51 -6.98
C GLY A 736 7.01 46.69 -5.79
N ILE A 737 6.27 46.64 -4.69
CA ILE A 737 6.62 45.81 -3.51
C ILE A 737 6.69 44.32 -3.89
N VAL A 738 5.75 43.84 -4.72
CA VAL A 738 5.77 42.44 -5.17
C VAL A 738 6.98 42.18 -6.04
N ASN A 739 7.27 43.01 -7.02
CA ASN A 739 8.46 42.85 -7.88
C ASN A 739 9.76 42.89 -7.08
N GLU A 740 9.90 43.81 -6.14
CA GLU A 740 11.09 43.88 -5.27
C GLU A 740 11.25 42.62 -4.45
N SER A 741 10.15 42.15 -3.85
CA SER A 741 10.18 40.93 -2.99
C SER A 741 10.51 39.69 -3.80
N VAL A 742 9.93 39.54 -5.00
CA VAL A 742 10.24 38.41 -5.91
C VAL A 742 11.69 38.45 -6.36
N ASN A 743 12.20 39.61 -6.75
CA ASN A 743 13.63 39.74 -7.14
C ASN A 743 14.56 39.43 -5.99
N ALA A 744 14.22 39.84 -4.75
CA ALA A 744 15.03 39.58 -3.55
C ALA A 744 15.04 38.10 -3.16
N THR A 745 14.00 37.35 -3.48
CA THR A 745 13.90 35.92 -3.18
C THR A 745 14.27 35.01 -4.34
N LEU A 746 14.45 35.52 -5.55
CA LEU A 746 14.66 34.78 -6.78
C LEU A 746 15.84 33.81 -6.69
N SER A 747 17.02 34.29 -6.22
CA SER A 747 18.20 33.44 -6.04
C SER A 747 17.91 32.24 -5.14
N ARG A 748 17.22 32.49 -4.04
CA ARG A 748 16.85 31.45 -3.07
C ARG A 748 15.88 30.43 -3.69
N THR A 749 14.78 30.89 -4.28
CA THR A 749 13.77 30.00 -4.89
C THR A 749 14.36 29.13 -6.00
N LEU A 750 15.24 29.69 -6.84
CA LEU A 750 15.94 28.92 -7.87
C LEU A 750 16.89 27.88 -7.27
N LEU A 751 17.60 28.19 -6.20
CA LEU A 751 18.54 27.27 -5.55
C LEU A 751 17.84 26.13 -4.83
N THR A 752 16.76 26.41 -4.10
CA THR A 752 15.96 25.39 -3.41
C THR A 752 15.32 24.45 -4.43
N SER A 753 14.71 24.98 -5.48
CA SER A 753 14.15 24.16 -6.55
C SER A 753 15.23 23.34 -7.27
N LEU A 754 16.41 23.91 -7.51
CA LEU A 754 17.51 23.20 -8.18
C LEU A 754 18.03 22.03 -7.34
N THR A 755 18.21 22.21 -6.02
CA THR A 755 18.65 21.12 -5.13
C THR A 755 17.66 19.97 -5.09
N THR A 756 16.37 20.28 -5.04
CA THR A 756 15.31 19.27 -5.09
C THR A 756 15.24 18.61 -6.48
N LEU A 757 15.32 19.37 -7.55
CA LEU A 757 15.36 18.84 -8.92
C LEU A 757 16.55 17.93 -9.15
N LEU A 758 17.74 18.22 -8.58
CA LEU A 758 18.89 17.32 -8.69
C LEU A 758 18.58 15.93 -8.11
N SER A 759 17.96 15.87 -6.94
CA SER A 759 17.54 14.59 -6.34
C SER A 759 16.46 13.89 -7.17
N VAL A 760 15.47 14.64 -7.64
CA VAL A 760 14.34 14.10 -8.42
C VAL A 760 14.82 13.61 -9.80
N VAL A 761 15.77 14.31 -10.44
CA VAL A 761 16.37 13.87 -11.72
C VAL A 761 17.14 12.56 -11.51
N MET A 762 17.86 12.40 -10.40
CA MET A 762 18.52 11.13 -10.11
C MET A 762 17.52 9.99 -9.92
N LEU A 763 16.37 10.24 -9.27
CA LEU A 763 15.28 9.29 -9.22
C LEU A 763 14.70 8.99 -10.61
N LEU A 764 14.54 9.99 -11.44
CA LEU A 764 13.98 9.85 -12.79
C LEU A 764 14.89 9.01 -13.69
N VAL A 765 16.20 9.20 -13.57
CA VAL A 765 17.19 8.52 -14.44
C VAL A 765 17.52 7.12 -13.93
N PHE A 766 17.63 6.94 -12.62
CA PHE A 766 18.14 5.70 -12.00
C PHE A 766 17.10 4.93 -11.16
N GLY A 767 15.90 5.46 -10.94
CA GLY A 767 14.94 4.91 -9.99
C GLY A 767 14.15 3.67 -10.44
N GLY A 768 14.15 3.34 -11.74
CA GLY A 768 13.34 2.21 -12.25
C GLY A 768 11.85 2.54 -12.42
N GLY A 769 11.04 1.57 -12.89
CA GLY A 769 9.69 1.80 -13.41
C GLY A 769 8.71 2.52 -12.46
N ALA A 770 8.43 1.97 -11.29
CA ALA A 770 7.47 2.57 -10.34
C ALA A 770 8.00 3.86 -9.69
N ILE A 771 9.32 3.95 -9.46
CA ILE A 771 9.97 5.17 -8.96
C ILE A 771 9.98 6.26 -10.04
N PHE A 772 10.16 5.87 -11.32
CA PHE A 772 10.13 6.80 -12.44
C PHE A 772 8.81 7.57 -12.52
N ASP A 773 7.69 6.89 -12.40
CA ASP A 773 6.35 7.51 -12.48
C ASP A 773 6.13 8.53 -11.35
N PHE A 774 6.55 8.18 -10.14
CA PHE A 774 6.57 9.08 -9.00
C PHE A 774 7.49 10.29 -9.21
N ALA A 775 8.73 10.04 -9.67
CA ALA A 775 9.72 11.09 -9.92
C ALA A 775 9.30 12.04 -11.05
N LEU A 776 8.65 11.53 -12.10
CA LEU A 776 8.15 12.35 -13.21
C LEU A 776 7.09 13.34 -12.73
N ALA A 777 6.12 12.87 -11.94
CA ALA A 777 5.09 13.74 -11.36
C ALA A 777 5.71 14.82 -10.45
N LEU A 778 6.69 14.46 -9.62
CA LEU A 778 7.45 15.40 -8.80
C LEU A 778 8.26 16.40 -9.64
N PHE A 779 8.95 15.94 -10.69
CA PHE A 779 9.73 16.82 -11.57
C PHE A 779 8.85 17.90 -12.19
N ILE A 780 7.73 17.49 -12.79
CA ILE A 780 6.77 18.43 -13.39
C ILE A 780 6.24 19.39 -12.31
N GLY A 781 5.86 18.85 -11.14
CA GLY A 781 5.28 19.61 -10.04
C GLY A 781 6.24 20.63 -9.44
N VAL A 782 7.52 20.29 -9.24
CA VAL A 782 8.55 21.22 -8.71
C VAL A 782 8.82 22.36 -9.71
N VAL A 783 8.96 22.04 -11.01
CA VAL A 783 9.14 23.06 -12.06
C VAL A 783 7.90 23.99 -12.13
N ALA A 784 6.71 23.40 -12.14
CA ALA A 784 5.46 24.18 -12.14
C ALA A 784 5.33 25.03 -10.87
N GLY A 785 5.71 24.50 -9.69
CA GLY A 785 5.67 25.17 -8.40
C GLY A 785 6.54 26.41 -8.33
N THR A 786 7.80 26.27 -8.79
CA THR A 786 8.75 27.39 -8.87
C THR A 786 8.23 28.49 -9.79
N TYR A 787 7.64 28.13 -10.93
CA TYR A 787 7.04 29.08 -11.85
C TYR A 787 5.80 29.75 -11.25
N SER A 788 4.92 28.99 -10.66
CA SER A 788 3.61 29.47 -10.19
C SER A 788 3.71 30.41 -8.99
N SER A 789 4.68 30.24 -8.09
CA SER A 789 4.93 31.12 -6.95
C SER A 789 5.16 32.57 -7.40
N ILE A 790 5.82 32.74 -8.53
CA ILE A 790 6.18 34.02 -9.11
C ILE A 790 5.07 34.59 -10.00
N PHE A 791 4.57 33.78 -10.96
CA PHE A 791 3.74 34.27 -12.06
C PHE A 791 2.23 34.03 -11.85
N ILE A 792 1.84 33.19 -10.89
CA ILE A 792 0.41 32.89 -10.62
C ILE A 792 0.00 33.34 -9.22
N ALA A 793 0.66 32.81 -8.18
CA ALA A 793 0.29 33.08 -6.79
C ALA A 793 0.43 34.57 -6.42
N SER A 794 1.57 35.18 -6.74
CA SER A 794 1.86 36.57 -6.41
C SER A 794 0.97 37.57 -7.15
N PRO A 795 0.68 37.45 -8.46
CA PRO A 795 -0.28 38.33 -9.15
C PRO A 795 -1.72 38.17 -8.68
N ILE A 796 -2.17 36.93 -8.40
CA ILE A 796 -3.54 36.69 -7.93
C ILE A 796 -3.72 37.26 -6.51
N MET A 797 -2.76 37.06 -5.61
CA MET A 797 -2.73 37.65 -4.28
C MET A 797 -2.87 39.20 -4.39
N LEU A 798 -2.16 39.84 -5.32
CA LEU A 798 -2.23 41.27 -5.55
C LEU A 798 -3.60 41.70 -6.09
N ALA A 799 -4.26 40.90 -6.93
CA ALA A 799 -5.57 41.18 -7.49
C ALA A 799 -6.71 41.11 -6.47
N VAL A 800 -6.61 40.18 -5.51
CA VAL A 800 -7.65 39.90 -4.49
C VAL A 800 -7.54 40.83 -3.26
N ARG A 801 -6.50 41.68 -3.19
CA ARG A 801 -6.31 42.57 -2.05
C ARG A 801 -7.59 43.43 -1.77
N PRO A 802 -7.94 43.67 -0.49
CA PRO A 802 -9.03 44.58 -0.17
C PRO A 802 -8.74 45.97 -0.75
N ARG A 803 -9.64 46.51 -1.55
CA ARG A 803 -9.62 47.91 -1.94
C ARG A 803 -9.97 48.73 -0.70
N VAL A 804 -8.98 49.11 0.09
CA VAL A 804 -9.19 50.05 1.16
C VAL A 804 -9.65 51.36 0.47
N ALA A 805 -10.92 51.73 0.67
CA ALA A 805 -11.42 53.01 0.24
C ALA A 805 -10.50 54.11 0.76
N LEU A 806 -10.04 54.99 -0.10
CA LEU A 806 -9.33 56.21 0.27
C LEU A 806 -10.19 56.91 1.29
N ALA A 807 -9.78 56.98 2.57
CA ALA A 807 -10.29 58.01 3.45
C ALA A 807 -10.03 59.33 2.73
N PRO A 808 -11.04 60.20 2.53
CA PRO A 808 -10.82 61.48 1.90
C PRO A 808 -9.75 62.18 2.72
N ALA A 809 -8.70 62.69 2.06
CA ALA A 809 -7.74 63.58 2.68
C ALA A 809 -8.49 64.68 3.38
N GLY A 810 -8.53 64.65 4.71
CA GLY A 810 -9.09 65.69 5.52
C GLY A 810 -8.38 67.00 5.17
N LYS A 811 -9.21 68.02 4.86
CA LYS A 811 -8.79 69.43 4.69
C LYS A 811 -8.10 69.93 5.93
#